data_0a6b7acb5ffe56f987055b28e3744671
#
_entry.id   0a6b7acb5ffe56f987055b28e3744671
#
_cell.length_a   1.000
_cell.length_b   1.000
_cell.length_c   1.000
_cell.angle_alpha   90.00
_cell.angle_beta   90.00
_cell.angle_gamma   90.00
#
_symmetry.space_group_name_H-M   'P 1'
#
loop_
_entity.id
_entity.type
_entity.pdbx_description
1 polymer ?
#
loop_
_entity_poly.entity_id
_entity_poly.type
_entity_poly.pdbx_seq_one_letter_code
_entity_poly.pdbx_strand_id
1 'polypeptide(L)'
;MRTMPTFHAATPLAALGAELYCDEVARLSRIRPQPAGPQAQVCFQHQADLPPEGYRLQADRRRARIWAADALGFAYGAGALLAAGLEAGCLQLPTLSETSSPQSPLRGMWFANHRQSNSYYSWLAEDWERYVRSLMLWGLNCLGAYPAHMATWPGVVPWGPNAGFESPARQAEWESFWQTQLDVCQLAGRLGLRYYIWVPPNDIWPGQLTPEIFRGGDNACPSTPLGRQLILQDREELFRRLPRVDVLFVPSHDNGGCPCPQCTPWVDVYLPLVRDQAEICRRYHPQAQVWLSTQHLSRAENEVLFAYLRRDQGSWVNGVAFGPWSVPVSEIRAGVPEHLPIINYPDLTHALRCQNPIRGLDYFTSKVFERDGPTSRPRDMERIYRAISPYAAGSVPYTEGVHDDLNKVIWLQLGWDQERPVRTVVERYCRRWFGTAQAKQAADLMYDLEANWSRPLAGNEQVPAVAERLQALVDSLGPGADWRCHMFLVRALIEQYAQAKLAQDQALEADCCRQLREAPPDRLRALIPSALQELRSGMAQPPHLPWRDRIMQVAGRLAQVPSLRIDAARRLDFPMNDLAWLSNRLQRALELPDSDLPREVAAVLGWEHPGPGGYYDDGGNPAREPHLVLGEDYTMEAMDPTIRHSQTRFAYNFADTPGVIFEYQGLDPQAAYRVRVTYLTTGRMAGNVELVAGDQGQYQVHGPLDMPRHTPQQFEFPLPPAAYADGRLRLSFRSGGQGRGPLVPELWVIKG
;
A
#
# COMPACT_ATOMS: atom_id res chain seq x y z
N MET A 1 -4.90 -11.81 48.07
CA MET A 1 -3.57 -11.89 47.46
C MET A 1 -3.74 -12.57 46.11
N ARG A 2 -3.46 -11.86 44.96
CA ARG A 2 -3.37 -12.55 43.67
C ARG A 2 -2.09 -13.39 43.73
N THR A 3 -2.21 -14.70 43.60
CA THR A 3 -1.03 -15.60 43.47
C THR A 3 -0.26 -15.19 42.24
N MET A 4 1.07 -15.04 42.40
CA MET A 4 1.95 -14.75 41.24
C MET A 4 1.83 -15.87 40.21
N PRO A 5 1.60 -15.54 38.92
CA PRO A 5 1.53 -16.55 37.89
C PRO A 5 2.92 -17.26 37.74
N THR A 6 2.89 -18.58 37.52
CA THR A 6 4.10 -19.38 37.38
C THR A 6 4.10 -20.10 36.04
N PHE A 7 5.32 -20.35 35.48
CA PHE A 7 5.49 -21.11 34.26
C PHE A 7 6.59 -22.16 34.35
N HIS A 8 6.55 -23.16 33.46
CA HIS A 8 7.57 -24.18 33.27
C HIS A 8 7.79 -24.48 31.80
N ALA A 9 9.02 -24.32 31.33
CA ALA A 9 9.47 -24.75 30.01
C ALA A 9 10.25 -26.05 30.17
N ALA A 10 9.69 -27.17 29.72
CA ALA A 10 10.27 -28.48 29.91
C ALA A 10 11.50 -28.77 29.03
N THR A 11 11.69 -28.00 27.96
CA THR A 11 12.79 -28.16 27.01
C THR A 11 13.28 -26.79 26.50
N PRO A 12 14.52 -26.71 25.96
CA PRO A 12 14.99 -25.47 25.31
C PRO A 12 14.07 -24.97 24.15
N LEU A 13 13.43 -25.87 23.42
CA LEU A 13 12.47 -25.52 22.37
C LEU A 13 11.25 -24.75 22.92
N ALA A 14 10.86 -25.01 24.15
CA ALA A 14 9.73 -24.36 24.81
C ALA A 14 10.08 -22.96 25.36
N ALA A 15 11.37 -22.62 25.42
CA ALA A 15 11.82 -21.35 26.02
C ALA A 15 11.21 -20.14 25.34
N LEU A 16 11.21 -20.09 24.02
CA LEU A 16 10.65 -18.98 23.23
C LEU A 16 9.16 -18.76 23.52
N GLY A 17 8.35 -19.82 23.50
CA GLY A 17 6.92 -19.73 23.81
C GLY A 17 6.65 -19.25 25.24
N ALA A 18 7.45 -19.74 26.20
CA ALA A 18 7.35 -19.31 27.60
C ALA A 18 7.76 -17.84 27.80
N GLU A 19 8.81 -17.37 27.14
CA GLU A 19 9.24 -15.97 27.17
C GLU A 19 8.16 -15.06 26.58
N LEU A 20 7.63 -15.37 25.39
CA LEU A 20 6.57 -14.59 24.73
C LEU A 20 5.32 -14.49 25.64
N TYR A 21 4.95 -15.60 26.27
CA TYR A 21 3.85 -15.62 27.25
C TYR A 21 4.16 -14.68 28.44
N CYS A 22 5.32 -14.81 29.04
CA CYS A 22 5.71 -14.01 30.21
C CYS A 22 5.80 -12.53 29.92
N ASP A 23 6.38 -12.16 28.79
CA ASP A 23 6.53 -10.76 28.36
C ASP A 23 5.15 -10.11 28.16
N GLU A 24 4.24 -10.83 27.51
CA GLU A 24 2.91 -10.30 27.24
C GLU A 24 2.04 -10.23 28.52
N VAL A 25 2.12 -11.22 29.39
CA VAL A 25 1.46 -11.17 30.72
C VAL A 25 2.00 -9.99 31.53
N ALA A 26 3.32 -9.79 31.53
CA ALA A 26 3.93 -8.66 32.24
C ALA A 26 3.46 -7.31 31.67
N ARG A 27 3.35 -7.19 30.35
CA ARG A 27 2.83 -5.99 29.69
C ARG A 27 1.38 -5.69 30.08
N LEU A 28 0.53 -6.73 30.08
CA LEU A 28 -0.91 -6.58 30.32
C LEU A 28 -1.26 -6.42 31.81
N SER A 29 -0.57 -7.14 32.71
CA SER A 29 -0.91 -7.20 34.14
C SER A 29 0.06 -6.46 35.07
N ARG A 30 1.20 -5.98 34.54
CA ARG A 30 2.32 -5.44 35.31
C ARG A 30 2.98 -6.47 36.24
N ILE A 31 2.70 -7.74 36.07
CA ILE A 31 3.24 -8.86 36.87
C ILE A 31 3.89 -9.85 35.90
N ARG A 32 5.22 -10.05 36.03
CA ARG A 32 5.93 -11.04 35.24
C ARG A 32 5.80 -12.43 35.88
N PRO A 33 5.33 -13.47 35.15
CA PRO A 33 5.32 -14.85 35.62
C PRO A 33 6.69 -15.31 36.06
N GLN A 34 6.76 -16.12 37.12
CA GLN A 34 8.01 -16.63 37.65
C GLN A 34 8.23 -18.10 37.21
N PRO A 35 9.48 -18.49 36.91
CA PRO A 35 9.79 -19.89 36.62
C PRO A 35 9.48 -20.78 37.83
N ALA A 36 8.93 -21.96 37.57
CA ALA A 36 8.63 -22.97 38.57
C ALA A 36 8.81 -24.38 37.94
N GLY A 37 8.67 -25.41 38.75
CA GLY A 37 8.74 -26.81 38.28
C GLY A 37 7.46 -27.25 37.51
N PRO A 38 7.33 -28.55 37.23
CA PRO A 38 6.21 -29.11 36.45
C PRO A 38 4.82 -28.89 37.04
N GLN A 39 4.73 -28.36 38.26
CA GLN A 39 3.49 -27.98 38.92
C GLN A 39 3.09 -26.50 38.64
N ALA A 40 3.84 -25.79 37.80
CA ALA A 40 3.52 -24.42 37.42
C ALA A 40 2.10 -24.27 36.85
N GLN A 41 1.58 -23.06 36.89
CA GLN A 41 0.26 -22.74 36.31
C GLN A 41 0.22 -22.97 34.82
N VAL A 42 1.30 -22.58 34.10
CA VAL A 42 1.43 -22.76 32.64
C VAL A 42 2.64 -23.63 32.38
N CYS A 43 2.43 -24.76 31.70
CA CYS A 43 3.50 -25.70 31.35
C CYS A 43 3.61 -25.86 29.84
N PHE A 44 4.83 -25.76 29.32
CA PHE A 44 5.20 -26.00 27.93
C PHE A 44 5.90 -27.35 27.83
N GLN A 45 5.33 -28.29 27.07
CA GLN A 45 5.78 -29.68 27.00
C GLN A 45 6.00 -30.13 25.56
N HIS A 46 7.16 -30.70 25.24
CA HIS A 46 7.45 -31.21 23.91
C HIS A 46 6.59 -32.43 23.56
N GLN A 47 6.04 -32.45 22.34
CA GLN A 47 5.27 -33.55 21.77
C GLN A 47 5.60 -33.68 20.28
N ALA A 48 6.41 -34.64 19.91
CA ALA A 48 7.05 -34.80 18.61
C ALA A 48 6.10 -35.19 17.45
N ASP A 49 4.93 -35.75 17.76
CA ASP A 49 3.93 -36.21 16.79
C ASP A 49 2.95 -35.10 16.35
N LEU A 50 3.06 -33.90 16.91
CA LEU A 50 2.30 -32.76 16.43
C LEU A 50 2.85 -32.23 15.09
N PRO A 51 1.98 -31.70 14.21
CA PRO A 51 2.42 -31.08 12.96
C PRO A 51 3.44 -29.96 13.21
N PRO A 52 4.34 -29.69 12.25
CA PRO A 52 5.20 -28.52 12.32
C PRO A 52 4.39 -27.24 12.54
N GLU A 53 4.88 -26.38 13.44
CA GLU A 53 4.23 -25.14 13.86
C GLU A 53 2.85 -25.34 14.55
N GLY A 54 2.40 -26.57 14.69
CA GLY A 54 1.16 -26.92 15.40
C GLY A 54 1.31 -26.97 16.91
N TYR A 55 0.21 -26.83 17.61
CA TYR A 55 0.13 -26.95 19.06
C TYR A 55 -1.13 -27.68 19.49
N ARG A 56 -1.07 -28.26 20.70
CA ARG A 56 -2.21 -28.68 21.48
C ARG A 56 -2.22 -27.86 22.77
N LEU A 57 -3.38 -27.28 23.11
CA LEU A 57 -3.58 -26.46 24.27
C LEU A 57 -4.73 -27.04 25.11
N GLN A 58 -4.47 -27.30 26.36
CA GLN A 58 -5.50 -27.63 27.35
C GLN A 58 -5.36 -26.72 28.54
N ALA A 59 -6.46 -26.10 28.95
CA ALA A 59 -6.52 -25.26 30.12
C ALA A 59 -7.77 -25.53 30.93
N ASP A 60 -7.62 -25.54 32.23
CA ASP A 60 -8.68 -25.41 33.23
C ASP A 60 -8.43 -24.11 34.01
N ARG A 61 -9.37 -23.64 34.79
CA ARG A 61 -9.23 -22.36 35.52
C ARG A 61 -8.02 -22.27 36.46
N ARG A 62 -7.27 -23.37 36.64
CA ARG A 62 -6.13 -23.45 37.56
C ARG A 62 -4.82 -23.65 36.81
N ARG A 63 -4.83 -24.39 35.70
CA ARG A 63 -3.63 -24.78 34.97
C ARG A 63 -3.86 -24.75 33.46
N ALA A 64 -2.77 -24.44 32.72
CA ALA A 64 -2.73 -24.59 31.28
C ALA A 64 -1.51 -25.44 30.88
N ARG A 65 -1.66 -26.25 29.84
CA ARG A 65 -0.60 -27.04 29.22
C ARG A 65 -0.61 -26.78 27.74
N ILE A 66 0.59 -26.50 27.20
CA ILE A 66 0.84 -26.28 25.78
C ILE A 66 1.82 -27.34 25.32
N TRP A 67 1.41 -28.15 24.34
CA TRP A 67 2.29 -29.11 23.67
C TRP A 67 2.57 -28.64 22.26
N ALA A 68 3.83 -28.80 21.80
CA ALA A 68 4.26 -28.53 20.44
C ALA A 68 5.48 -29.38 20.09
N ALA A 69 5.71 -29.58 18.80
CA ALA A 69 6.87 -30.28 18.29
C ALA A 69 8.08 -29.34 18.09
N ASP A 70 7.85 -28.03 17.94
CA ASP A 70 8.87 -27.03 17.65
C ASP A 70 8.65 -25.69 18.38
N ALA A 71 9.62 -24.79 18.27
CA ALA A 71 9.61 -23.51 18.98
C ALA A 71 8.47 -22.59 18.51
N LEU A 72 8.12 -22.62 17.23
CA LEU A 72 7.03 -21.80 16.67
C LEU A 72 5.67 -22.30 17.18
N GLY A 73 5.45 -23.62 17.22
CA GLY A 73 4.24 -24.19 17.80
C GLY A 73 4.03 -23.77 19.26
N PHE A 74 5.10 -23.70 20.06
CA PHE A 74 5.01 -23.16 21.42
C PHE A 74 4.68 -21.67 21.45
N ALA A 75 5.24 -20.86 20.54
CA ALA A 75 4.94 -19.46 20.42
C ALA A 75 3.45 -19.22 20.08
N TYR A 76 2.91 -20.00 19.15
CA TYR A 76 1.52 -19.88 18.72
C TYR A 76 0.54 -20.41 19.78
N GLY A 77 0.88 -21.49 20.46
CA GLY A 77 0.11 -21.98 21.61
C GLY A 77 0.07 -20.96 22.76
N ALA A 78 1.18 -20.23 22.99
CA ALA A 78 1.21 -19.11 23.93
C ALA A 78 0.27 -17.97 23.49
N GLY A 79 0.30 -17.62 22.20
CA GLY A 79 -0.62 -16.63 21.62
C GLY A 79 -2.09 -17.01 21.77
N ALA A 80 -2.43 -18.28 21.54
CA ALA A 80 -3.78 -18.82 21.72
C ALA A 80 -4.22 -18.77 23.18
N LEU A 81 -3.37 -19.17 24.11
CA LEU A 81 -3.65 -19.09 25.55
C LEU A 81 -3.89 -17.65 26.00
N LEU A 82 -3.06 -16.71 25.54
CA LEU A 82 -3.21 -15.29 25.86
C LEU A 82 -4.51 -14.71 25.30
N ALA A 83 -4.86 -15.04 24.06
CA ALA A 83 -6.12 -14.61 23.45
C ALA A 83 -7.34 -15.11 24.24
N ALA A 84 -7.36 -16.41 24.58
CA ALA A 84 -8.42 -17.02 25.37
C ALA A 84 -8.48 -16.49 26.81
N GLY A 85 -7.32 -16.21 27.43
CA GLY A 85 -7.24 -15.60 28.77
C GLY A 85 -7.78 -14.18 28.81
N LEU A 86 -7.56 -13.38 27.75
CA LEU A 86 -8.16 -12.05 27.59
C LEU A 86 -9.68 -12.14 27.37
N GLU A 87 -10.17 -13.16 26.67
CA GLU A 87 -11.62 -13.42 26.50
C GLU A 87 -12.31 -13.77 27.81
N ALA A 88 -11.64 -14.55 28.68
CA ALA A 88 -12.14 -14.92 29.99
C ALA A 88 -12.12 -13.77 31.03
N GLY A 89 -11.55 -12.63 30.67
CA GLY A 89 -11.41 -11.45 31.53
C GLY A 89 -10.17 -11.48 32.43
N CYS A 90 -9.34 -10.45 32.29
CA CYS A 90 -8.20 -10.19 33.18
C CYS A 90 -7.12 -11.30 33.25
N LEU A 91 -6.77 -11.94 32.16
CA LEU A 91 -5.73 -12.99 32.08
C LEU A 91 -6.01 -14.20 33.04
N GLN A 92 -7.24 -14.46 33.33
CA GLN A 92 -7.61 -15.73 33.99
C GLN A 92 -7.40 -16.88 33.00
N LEU A 93 -6.91 -18.01 33.48
CA LEU A 93 -6.82 -19.20 32.67
C LEU A 93 -8.23 -19.63 32.23
N PRO A 94 -8.45 -19.79 30.91
CA PRO A 94 -9.74 -20.24 30.39
C PRO A 94 -9.98 -21.73 30.69
N THR A 95 -11.19 -22.22 30.44
CA THR A 95 -11.43 -23.65 30.26
C THR A 95 -11.54 -23.92 28.79
N LEU A 96 -10.50 -24.58 28.22
CA LEU A 96 -10.48 -24.91 26.81
C LEU A 96 -9.61 -26.14 26.51
N SER A 97 -9.93 -26.82 25.41
CA SER A 97 -9.09 -27.87 24.84
C SER A 97 -9.12 -27.74 23.31
N GLU A 98 -7.99 -27.46 22.70
CA GLU A 98 -7.88 -27.34 21.26
C GLU A 98 -6.55 -27.92 20.75
N THR A 99 -6.58 -28.38 19.49
CA THR A 99 -5.38 -28.70 18.71
C THR A 99 -5.48 -27.91 17.41
N SER A 100 -4.44 -27.19 17.06
CA SER A 100 -4.42 -26.30 15.91
C SER A 100 -3.08 -26.28 15.23
N SER A 101 -3.10 -26.15 13.91
CA SER A 101 -1.92 -25.97 13.07
C SER A 101 -2.26 -25.03 11.90
N PRO A 102 -1.28 -24.33 11.34
CA PRO A 102 -1.52 -23.40 10.25
C PRO A 102 -1.90 -24.10 8.96
N GLN A 103 -2.86 -23.51 8.21
CA GLN A 103 -3.24 -23.99 6.88
C GLN A 103 -2.24 -23.51 5.80
N SER A 104 -1.74 -22.27 5.92
CA SER A 104 -0.71 -21.75 5.02
C SER A 104 0.68 -22.00 5.60
N PRO A 105 1.57 -22.70 4.88
CA PRO A 105 2.94 -23.00 5.36
C PRO A 105 3.85 -21.77 5.39
N LEU A 106 3.46 -20.66 4.73
CA LEU A 106 4.18 -19.41 4.74
C LEU A 106 3.26 -18.25 5.13
N ARG A 107 3.59 -17.61 6.23
CA ARG A 107 2.87 -16.49 6.83
C ARG A 107 3.87 -15.43 7.25
N GLY A 108 4.39 -14.75 6.25
CA GLY A 108 5.44 -13.74 6.42
C GLY A 108 4.93 -12.32 6.47
N MET A 109 5.88 -11.41 6.65
CA MET A 109 5.76 -9.98 6.38
C MET A 109 7.04 -9.49 5.74
N TRP A 110 6.91 -8.69 4.70
CA TRP A 110 8.03 -8.04 4.05
C TRP A 110 8.08 -6.57 4.48
N PHE A 111 9.06 -6.25 5.30
CA PHE A 111 9.26 -4.93 5.91
C PHE A 111 10.13 -4.06 5.01
N ALA A 112 9.58 -2.95 4.52
CA ALA A 112 10.32 -2.00 3.71
C ALA A 112 11.31 -1.18 4.55
N ASN A 113 12.52 -0.99 4.02
CA ASN A 113 13.63 -0.25 4.65
C ASN A 113 14.11 0.92 3.80
N HIS A 114 13.19 1.70 3.21
CA HIS A 114 13.59 2.92 2.51
C HIS A 114 13.48 4.15 3.41
N ARG A 115 14.28 5.18 3.08
CA ARG A 115 14.38 6.43 3.89
C ARG A 115 13.13 7.31 3.81
N GLN A 116 12.06 6.83 3.24
CA GLN A 116 10.80 7.58 3.08
C GLN A 116 9.87 7.30 4.24
N SER A 117 9.16 8.35 4.65
CA SER A 117 8.11 8.40 5.66
C SER A 117 8.07 7.28 6.71
N ASN A 118 7.13 6.37 6.66
CA ASN A 118 6.85 5.43 7.74
C ASN A 118 7.64 4.11 7.68
N SER A 119 8.65 3.98 6.83
CA SER A 119 9.39 2.73 6.70
C SER A 119 10.17 2.34 7.96
N TYR A 120 10.57 1.09 8.04
CA TYR A 120 11.33 0.52 9.16
C TYR A 120 12.81 0.90 9.16
N TYR A 121 13.20 1.80 8.28
CA TYR A 121 14.57 2.28 8.13
C TYR A 121 15.20 2.81 9.43
N SER A 122 14.42 3.52 10.24
CA SER A 122 14.90 4.14 11.48
C SER A 122 14.85 3.23 12.71
N TRP A 123 14.43 1.97 12.55
CA TRP A 123 14.32 1.05 13.67
C TRP A 123 15.69 0.52 14.10
N LEU A 124 15.86 0.43 15.41
CA LEU A 124 16.96 -0.28 16.06
C LEU A 124 16.61 -1.77 16.23
N ALA A 125 17.60 -2.60 16.51
CA ALA A 125 17.41 -4.03 16.72
C ALA A 125 16.33 -4.37 17.78
N GLU A 126 16.22 -3.54 18.83
CA GLU A 126 15.24 -3.70 19.90
C GLU A 126 13.80 -3.42 19.43
N ASP A 127 13.60 -2.46 18.51
CA ASP A 127 12.28 -2.16 17.93
C ASP A 127 11.83 -3.33 17.07
N TRP A 128 12.75 -3.86 16.25
CA TRP A 128 12.53 -5.06 15.45
C TRP A 128 12.14 -6.25 16.32
N GLU A 129 12.92 -6.56 17.35
CA GLU A 129 12.65 -7.70 18.22
C GLU A 129 11.29 -7.58 18.89
N ARG A 130 10.98 -6.43 19.46
CA ARG A 130 9.70 -6.15 20.13
C ARG A 130 8.50 -6.34 19.21
N TYR A 131 8.59 -5.81 17.98
CA TYR A 131 7.49 -5.86 17.05
C TYR A 131 7.33 -7.24 16.42
N VAL A 132 8.41 -7.88 16.00
CA VAL A 132 8.41 -9.25 15.45
C VAL A 132 7.84 -10.25 16.47
N ARG A 133 8.29 -10.18 17.73
CA ARG A 133 7.75 -11.02 18.83
C ARG A 133 6.25 -10.80 19.03
N SER A 134 5.77 -9.56 18.88
CA SER A 134 4.33 -9.28 18.92
C SER A 134 3.56 -9.93 17.77
N LEU A 135 4.10 -9.91 16.53
CA LEU A 135 3.48 -10.55 15.37
C LEU A 135 3.55 -12.09 15.42
N MET A 136 4.57 -12.66 16.05
CA MET A 136 4.65 -14.11 16.26
C MET A 136 3.44 -14.64 17.05
N LEU A 137 2.94 -13.90 18.02
CA LEU A 137 1.71 -14.28 18.76
C LEU A 137 0.46 -14.29 17.87
N TRP A 138 0.55 -13.78 16.64
CA TRP A 138 -0.49 -13.80 15.61
C TRP A 138 -0.20 -14.77 14.45
N GLY A 139 0.91 -15.54 14.52
CA GLY A 139 1.18 -16.59 13.55
C GLY A 139 2.28 -16.28 12.53
N LEU A 140 3.09 -15.24 12.72
CA LEU A 140 4.23 -14.90 11.84
C LEU A 140 5.28 -16.02 11.88
N ASN A 141 5.72 -16.50 10.66
CA ASN A 141 6.79 -17.48 10.52
C ASN A 141 7.90 -17.12 9.53
N CYS A 142 7.77 -15.95 8.89
CA CYS A 142 8.77 -15.48 7.93
C CYS A 142 8.97 -13.96 8.05
N LEU A 143 10.22 -13.55 8.14
CA LEU A 143 10.65 -12.15 8.21
C LEU A 143 11.29 -11.77 6.90
N GLY A 144 10.62 -10.95 6.11
CA GLY A 144 11.14 -10.38 4.87
C GLY A 144 11.76 -9.00 5.10
N ALA A 145 12.90 -8.75 4.51
CA ALA A 145 13.57 -7.45 4.60
C ALA A 145 14.31 -7.07 3.32
N TYR A 146 14.61 -5.78 3.18
CA TYR A 146 15.65 -5.29 2.28
C TYR A 146 16.95 -5.18 3.08
N PRO A 147 17.93 -6.03 2.88
CA PRO A 147 19.22 -5.90 3.56
C PRO A 147 20.05 -4.71 3.05
N ALA A 148 19.82 -4.32 1.77
CA ALA A 148 20.38 -3.13 1.17
C ALA A 148 19.45 -2.69 0.05
N HIS A 149 18.96 -1.46 0.11
CA HIS A 149 18.17 -0.85 -0.97
C HIS A 149 18.97 0.32 -1.53
N MET A 150 19.52 0.14 -2.72
CA MET A 150 20.55 1.04 -3.29
C MET A 150 20.01 2.43 -3.58
N ALA A 151 18.76 2.50 -4.07
CA ALA A 151 18.09 3.78 -4.37
C ALA A 151 17.94 4.71 -3.15
N THR A 152 17.97 4.17 -1.94
CA THR A 152 17.84 4.96 -0.71
C THR A 152 19.15 5.55 -0.21
N TRP A 153 20.29 5.23 -0.85
CA TRP A 153 21.63 5.55 -0.41
C TRP A 153 22.46 6.30 -1.47
N PRO A 154 22.02 7.47 -1.95
CA PRO A 154 22.84 8.27 -2.84
C PRO A 154 24.18 8.64 -2.15
N GLY A 155 25.27 8.64 -2.89
CA GLY A 155 26.61 8.94 -2.36
C GLY A 155 27.23 7.82 -1.50
N VAL A 156 26.66 6.62 -1.52
CA VAL A 156 27.17 5.44 -0.81
C VAL A 156 27.48 4.33 -1.80
N VAL A 157 28.71 3.79 -1.73
CA VAL A 157 29.15 2.57 -2.41
C VAL A 157 29.91 1.74 -1.39
N PRO A 158 29.23 0.87 -0.59
CA PRO A 158 29.84 0.25 0.58
C PRO A 158 30.84 -0.86 0.25
N TRP A 159 30.81 -1.38 -0.98
CA TRP A 159 31.70 -2.44 -1.49
C TRP A 159 31.85 -2.38 -3.01
N GLY A 160 32.77 -3.16 -3.55
CA GLY A 160 33.06 -3.23 -4.97
C GLY A 160 34.23 -2.33 -5.40
N PRO A 161 34.48 -2.24 -6.72
CA PRO A 161 35.68 -1.57 -7.25
C PRO A 161 35.75 -0.06 -6.98
N ASN A 162 34.60 0.58 -6.80
CA ASN A 162 34.49 2.02 -6.54
C ASN A 162 33.95 2.29 -5.11
N ALA A 163 34.30 1.42 -4.16
CA ALA A 163 33.84 1.60 -2.78
C ALA A 163 34.25 2.96 -2.22
N GLY A 164 33.29 3.65 -1.59
CA GLY A 164 33.48 4.98 -1.02
C GLY A 164 32.19 5.58 -0.50
N PHE A 165 32.35 6.66 0.27
CA PHE A 165 31.24 7.42 0.85
C PHE A 165 31.46 8.90 0.62
N GLU A 166 30.41 9.66 0.37
CA GLU A 166 30.46 11.11 0.18
C GLU A 166 30.96 11.87 1.43
N SER A 167 30.79 11.27 2.62
CA SER A 167 31.24 11.85 3.88
C SER A 167 31.37 10.79 4.99
N PRO A 168 32.19 11.03 6.07
CA PRO A 168 32.25 10.16 7.23
C PRO A 168 30.90 9.99 7.96
N ALA A 169 30.05 11.01 7.96
CA ALA A 169 28.71 10.93 8.54
C ALA A 169 27.83 9.96 7.77
N ARG A 170 27.94 9.97 6.43
CA ARG A 170 27.21 9.05 5.55
C ARG A 170 27.67 7.62 5.73
N GLN A 171 28.97 7.42 5.94
CA GLN A 171 29.55 6.12 6.26
C GLN A 171 28.99 5.58 7.58
N ALA A 172 29.02 6.37 8.64
CA ALA A 172 28.51 5.98 9.97
C ALA A 172 27.00 5.63 9.92
N GLU A 173 26.20 6.41 9.17
CA GLU A 173 24.78 6.15 8.98
C GLU A 173 24.56 4.79 8.27
N TRP A 174 25.29 4.51 7.20
CA TRP A 174 25.25 3.25 6.50
C TRP A 174 25.66 2.06 7.38
N GLU A 175 26.77 2.18 8.09
CA GLU A 175 27.30 1.12 8.96
C GLU A 175 26.29 0.77 10.06
N SER A 176 25.65 1.77 10.66
CA SER A 176 24.59 1.57 11.66
C SER A 176 23.38 0.87 11.07
N PHE A 177 22.92 1.30 9.90
CA PHE A 177 21.82 0.64 9.19
C PHE A 177 22.17 -0.81 8.85
N TRP A 178 23.36 -1.05 8.27
CA TRP A 178 23.79 -2.38 7.87
C TRP A 178 23.91 -3.31 9.08
N GLN A 179 24.48 -2.83 10.19
CA GLN A 179 24.53 -3.60 11.42
C GLN A 179 23.13 -4.01 11.90
N THR A 180 22.18 -3.08 11.88
CA THR A 180 20.78 -3.39 12.22
C THR A 180 20.20 -4.48 11.31
N GLN A 181 20.51 -4.48 10.02
CA GLN A 181 20.05 -5.53 9.11
C GLN A 181 20.67 -6.90 9.41
N LEU A 182 21.96 -6.93 9.80
CA LEU A 182 22.60 -8.15 10.26
C LEU A 182 21.94 -8.68 11.55
N ASP A 183 21.63 -7.80 12.48
CA ASP A 183 20.96 -8.15 13.73
C ASP A 183 19.54 -8.70 13.48
N VAL A 184 18.80 -8.10 12.54
CA VAL A 184 17.47 -8.59 12.11
C VAL A 184 17.57 -9.98 11.46
N CYS A 185 18.56 -10.20 10.61
CA CYS A 185 18.81 -11.51 10.01
C CYS A 185 19.11 -12.57 11.10
N GLN A 186 19.95 -12.24 12.08
CA GLN A 186 20.26 -13.11 13.22
C GLN A 186 19.02 -13.32 14.12
N LEU A 187 18.23 -12.26 14.33
CA LEU A 187 16.97 -12.33 15.08
C LEU A 187 16.02 -13.36 14.46
N ALA A 188 15.86 -13.36 13.14
CA ALA A 188 15.04 -14.35 12.44
C ALA A 188 15.51 -15.78 12.79
N GLY A 189 16.83 -16.04 12.78
CA GLY A 189 17.40 -17.33 13.17
C GLY A 189 17.12 -17.71 14.64
N ARG A 190 17.34 -16.76 15.58
CA ARG A 190 17.08 -16.99 17.01
C ARG A 190 15.60 -17.29 17.31
N LEU A 191 14.70 -16.67 16.57
CA LEU A 191 13.26 -16.85 16.72
C LEU A 191 12.69 -18.03 15.92
N GLY A 192 13.52 -18.74 15.15
CA GLY A 192 13.08 -19.85 14.30
C GLY A 192 12.28 -19.42 13.06
N LEU A 193 12.33 -18.14 12.71
CA LEU A 193 11.67 -17.60 11.54
C LEU A 193 12.51 -17.82 10.28
N ARG A 194 11.87 -17.96 9.12
CA ARG A 194 12.54 -17.89 7.83
C ARG A 194 12.98 -16.46 7.55
N TYR A 195 14.17 -16.29 6.98
CA TYR A 195 14.65 -15.00 6.51
C TYR A 195 14.53 -14.90 4.99
N TYR A 196 13.68 -14.00 4.55
CA TYR A 196 13.34 -13.74 3.15
C TYR A 196 13.98 -12.42 2.73
N ILE A 197 14.76 -12.42 1.64
CA ILE A 197 15.31 -11.19 1.09
C ILE A 197 14.74 -10.88 -0.29
N TRP A 198 14.44 -9.63 -0.49
CA TRP A 198 14.02 -9.06 -1.76
C TRP A 198 15.19 -8.32 -2.39
N VAL A 199 15.60 -8.76 -3.59
CA VAL A 199 16.77 -8.21 -4.27
C VAL A 199 16.39 -7.85 -5.70
N PRO A 200 16.42 -6.56 -6.09
CA PRO A 200 16.17 -6.17 -7.48
C PRO A 200 17.13 -6.85 -8.43
N PRO A 201 16.71 -7.20 -9.67
CA PRO A 201 17.53 -8.02 -10.55
C PRO A 201 18.80 -7.31 -11.06
N ASN A 202 18.76 -6.00 -11.29
CA ASN A 202 19.84 -5.27 -11.97
C ASN A 202 20.11 -3.87 -11.43
N ASP A 203 19.65 -3.54 -10.23
CA ASP A 203 20.10 -2.31 -9.56
C ASP A 203 21.54 -2.47 -9.02
N ILE A 204 22.27 -1.38 -9.01
CA ILE A 204 23.63 -1.26 -8.43
C ILE A 204 23.77 0.10 -7.74
N TRP A 205 24.82 0.27 -6.96
CA TRP A 205 25.09 1.52 -6.27
C TRP A 205 25.24 2.67 -7.27
N PRO A 206 24.54 3.82 -7.07
CA PRO A 206 24.55 4.94 -8.04
C PRO A 206 25.94 5.42 -8.43
N GLY A 207 26.90 5.40 -7.50
CA GLY A 207 28.30 5.77 -7.76
C GLY A 207 29.06 4.84 -8.72
N GLN A 208 28.48 3.68 -9.07
CA GLN A 208 29.03 2.74 -10.05
C GLN A 208 28.40 2.89 -11.45
N LEU A 209 27.31 3.66 -11.55
CA LEU A 209 26.61 3.85 -12.81
C LEU A 209 27.38 4.79 -13.75
N THR A 210 27.72 4.30 -14.94
CA THR A 210 28.28 5.11 -16.03
C THR A 210 27.22 5.31 -17.12
N PRO A 211 27.36 6.35 -17.99
CA PRO A 211 26.41 6.58 -19.09
C PRO A 211 26.21 5.37 -20.01
N GLU A 212 27.21 4.51 -20.14
CA GLU A 212 27.16 3.31 -21.00
C GLU A 212 26.25 2.23 -20.46
N ILE A 213 26.18 2.08 -19.14
CA ILE A 213 25.41 1.02 -18.48
C ILE A 213 24.12 1.53 -17.80
N PHE A 214 23.98 2.85 -17.59
CA PHE A 214 22.81 3.45 -16.95
C PHE A 214 21.53 3.29 -17.79
N ARG A 215 20.43 2.90 -17.17
CA ARG A 215 19.12 2.69 -17.84
C ARG A 215 17.94 3.29 -17.08
N GLY A 216 18.21 4.24 -16.21
CA GLY A 216 17.22 4.91 -15.38
C GLY A 216 17.14 4.35 -13.96
N GLY A 217 16.83 5.20 -12.98
CA GLY A 217 16.90 4.85 -11.56
C GLY A 217 18.32 4.43 -11.15
N ASP A 218 18.43 3.31 -10.46
CA ASP A 218 19.71 2.69 -10.07
C ASP A 218 20.02 1.43 -10.89
N ASN A 219 19.42 1.30 -12.09
CA ASN A 219 19.50 0.11 -12.91
C ASN A 219 20.68 0.16 -13.89
N ALA A 220 21.48 -0.90 -13.87
CA ALA A 220 22.50 -1.16 -14.88
C ALA A 220 21.96 -2.08 -15.98
N CYS A 221 22.45 -1.89 -17.21
CA CYS A 221 22.12 -2.78 -18.32
C CYS A 221 22.85 -4.13 -18.20
N PRO A 222 22.14 -5.25 -17.97
CA PRO A 222 22.78 -6.57 -17.84
C PRO A 222 23.24 -7.15 -19.18
N SER A 223 22.85 -6.57 -20.31
CA SER A 223 23.34 -6.96 -21.65
C SER A 223 24.69 -6.32 -22.02
N THR A 224 25.20 -5.41 -21.18
CA THR A 224 26.58 -4.92 -21.31
C THR A 224 27.51 -5.74 -20.42
N PRO A 225 28.75 -6.08 -20.88
CA PRO A 225 29.70 -6.84 -20.05
C PRO A 225 29.96 -6.19 -18.69
N LEU A 226 30.20 -4.87 -18.67
CA LEU A 226 30.45 -4.12 -17.43
C LEU A 226 29.22 -4.12 -16.50
N GLY A 227 28.03 -3.85 -17.03
CA GLY A 227 26.81 -3.83 -16.23
C GLY A 227 26.53 -5.19 -15.58
N ARG A 228 26.62 -6.28 -16.35
CA ARG A 228 26.48 -7.65 -15.81
C ARG A 228 27.52 -7.97 -14.75
N GLN A 229 28.78 -7.61 -14.99
CA GLN A 229 29.86 -7.83 -14.02
C GLN A 229 29.57 -7.12 -12.70
N LEU A 230 29.21 -5.85 -12.73
CA LEU A 230 28.93 -5.05 -11.51
C LEU A 230 27.73 -5.60 -10.74
N ILE A 231 26.65 -5.98 -11.44
CA ILE A 231 25.48 -6.59 -10.83
C ILE A 231 25.88 -7.87 -10.07
N LEU A 232 26.60 -8.77 -10.71
CA LEU A 232 26.97 -10.06 -10.09
C LEU A 232 27.98 -9.90 -8.96
N GLN A 233 28.95 -9.00 -9.09
CA GLN A 233 29.90 -8.67 -8.02
C GLN A 233 29.19 -8.11 -6.79
N ASP A 234 28.21 -7.23 -6.98
CA ASP A 234 27.44 -6.68 -5.89
C ASP A 234 26.63 -7.77 -5.17
N ARG A 235 25.98 -8.68 -5.91
CA ARG A 235 25.24 -9.81 -5.34
C ARG A 235 26.14 -10.76 -4.58
N GLU A 236 27.35 -10.98 -5.06
CA GLU A 236 28.33 -11.83 -4.34
C GLU A 236 28.72 -11.22 -2.99
N GLU A 237 29.01 -9.91 -2.96
CA GLU A 237 29.32 -9.21 -1.71
C GLU A 237 28.13 -9.21 -0.74
N LEU A 238 26.93 -8.99 -1.23
CA LEU A 238 25.72 -9.03 -0.43
C LEU A 238 25.53 -10.41 0.25
N PHE A 239 25.50 -11.48 -0.55
CA PHE A 239 25.25 -12.82 -0.01
C PHE A 239 26.37 -13.32 0.88
N ARG A 240 27.61 -12.98 0.59
CA ARG A 240 28.76 -13.32 1.44
C ARG A 240 28.67 -12.67 2.83
N ARG A 241 28.09 -11.47 2.93
CA ARG A 241 28.00 -10.70 4.18
C ARG A 241 26.77 -11.05 5.01
N LEU A 242 25.72 -11.58 4.42
CA LEU A 242 24.52 -11.97 5.15
C LEU A 242 24.76 -13.28 5.93
N PRO A 243 24.38 -13.34 7.22
CA PRO A 243 24.52 -14.57 8.01
C PRO A 243 23.63 -15.72 7.51
N ARG A 244 22.47 -15.39 6.92
CA ARG A 244 21.47 -16.35 6.49
C ARG A 244 20.58 -15.79 5.37
N VAL A 245 20.24 -16.64 4.42
CA VAL A 245 19.18 -16.43 3.44
C VAL A 245 18.41 -17.73 3.27
N ASP A 246 17.14 -17.77 3.66
CA ASP A 246 16.29 -18.94 3.46
C ASP A 246 15.50 -18.83 2.16
N VAL A 247 15.15 -17.60 1.76
CA VAL A 247 14.45 -17.32 0.51
C VAL A 247 15.09 -16.11 -0.17
N LEU A 248 15.57 -16.30 -1.38
CA LEU A 248 15.95 -15.26 -2.32
C LEU A 248 14.76 -14.98 -3.23
N PHE A 249 14.17 -13.81 -3.10
CA PHE A 249 13.14 -13.34 -4.00
C PHE A 249 13.68 -12.24 -4.91
N VAL A 250 13.55 -12.46 -6.22
CA VAL A 250 13.98 -11.48 -7.23
C VAL A 250 12.76 -11.01 -8.02
N PRO A 251 12.35 -9.74 -7.85
CA PRO A 251 11.26 -9.18 -8.65
C PRO A 251 11.66 -9.09 -10.12
N SER A 252 10.70 -9.11 -11.02
CA SER A 252 11.00 -8.87 -12.44
C SER A 252 11.21 -7.39 -12.75
N HIS A 253 10.45 -6.51 -12.05
CA HIS A 253 10.52 -5.06 -12.17
C HIS A 253 10.31 -4.39 -10.78
N ASP A 254 10.10 -3.07 -10.79
CA ASP A 254 9.98 -2.19 -9.64
C ASP A 254 11.30 -2.07 -8.90
N ASN A 255 12.15 -1.20 -9.35
CA ASN A 255 13.60 -1.10 -9.19
C ASN A 255 14.36 -2.20 -9.96
N GLY A 256 13.85 -2.59 -11.12
CA GLY A 256 14.49 -3.52 -12.04
C GLY A 256 14.00 -3.32 -13.46
N GLY A 257 14.58 -4.08 -14.36
CA GLY A 257 14.28 -4.00 -15.79
C GLY A 257 15.28 -3.16 -16.58
N CYS A 258 15.23 -3.30 -17.89
CA CYS A 258 16.03 -2.53 -18.81
C CYS A 258 15.27 -2.36 -20.14
N PRO A 259 14.98 -1.12 -20.57
CA PRO A 259 14.17 -0.87 -21.76
C PRO A 259 14.97 -0.86 -23.07
N CYS A 260 16.26 -1.19 -23.04
CA CYS A 260 17.07 -1.14 -24.27
C CYS A 260 16.71 -2.30 -25.22
N PRO A 261 16.95 -2.16 -26.55
CA PRO A 261 16.62 -3.19 -27.53
C PRO A 261 17.26 -4.55 -27.27
N GLN A 262 18.44 -4.59 -26.63
CA GLN A 262 19.15 -5.82 -26.27
C GLN A 262 18.54 -6.55 -25.06
N CYS A 263 17.72 -5.85 -24.27
CA CYS A 263 17.03 -6.39 -23.11
C CYS A 263 15.51 -6.56 -23.33
N THR A 264 15.05 -6.42 -24.56
CA THR A 264 13.62 -6.55 -24.91
C THR A 264 13.43 -7.79 -25.80
N PRO A 265 12.56 -8.78 -25.43
CA PRO A 265 11.75 -8.79 -24.22
C PRO A 265 12.58 -9.02 -22.94
N TRP A 266 12.14 -8.39 -21.85
CA TRP A 266 12.90 -8.40 -20.60
C TRP A 266 13.06 -9.80 -20.00
N VAL A 267 12.06 -10.64 -20.11
CA VAL A 267 12.06 -12.01 -19.55
C VAL A 267 13.24 -12.86 -20.05
N ASP A 268 13.70 -12.65 -21.28
CA ASP A 268 14.82 -13.40 -21.88
C ASP A 268 16.16 -13.07 -21.23
N VAL A 269 16.28 -11.86 -20.68
CA VAL A 269 17.47 -11.39 -19.94
C VAL A 269 17.33 -11.63 -18.45
N TYR A 270 16.13 -11.45 -17.92
CA TYR A 270 15.81 -11.63 -16.51
C TYR A 270 16.11 -13.07 -16.04
N LEU A 271 15.62 -14.07 -16.74
CA LEU A 271 15.78 -15.48 -16.33
C LEU A 271 17.25 -15.93 -16.20
N PRO A 272 18.14 -15.72 -17.20
CA PRO A 272 19.56 -16.04 -17.05
C PRO A 272 20.26 -15.21 -15.96
N LEU A 273 19.92 -13.94 -15.84
CA LEU A 273 20.51 -13.06 -14.82
C LEU A 273 20.17 -13.52 -13.41
N VAL A 274 18.90 -13.87 -13.16
CA VAL A 274 18.46 -14.35 -11.84
C VAL A 274 19.03 -15.73 -11.53
N ARG A 275 19.20 -16.59 -12.54
CA ARG A 275 19.86 -17.88 -12.38
C ARG A 275 21.30 -17.71 -11.89
N ASP A 276 22.09 -16.81 -12.47
CA ASP A 276 23.45 -16.55 -12.01
C ASP A 276 23.45 -16.01 -10.57
N GLN A 277 22.52 -15.13 -10.22
CA GLN A 277 22.38 -14.62 -8.84
C GLN A 277 21.99 -15.75 -7.86
N ALA A 278 21.12 -16.66 -8.28
CA ALA A 278 20.75 -17.82 -7.49
C ALA A 278 21.93 -18.76 -7.24
N GLU A 279 22.77 -18.99 -8.26
CA GLU A 279 24.00 -19.78 -8.14
C GLU A 279 24.98 -19.12 -7.17
N ILE A 280 25.13 -17.80 -7.22
CA ILE A 280 25.94 -17.03 -6.26
C ILE A 280 25.36 -17.17 -4.85
N CYS A 281 24.05 -16.95 -4.68
CA CYS A 281 23.41 -17.06 -3.37
C CYS A 281 23.65 -18.45 -2.76
N ARG A 282 23.46 -19.52 -3.51
CA ARG A 282 23.62 -20.90 -3.04
C ARG A 282 25.05 -21.29 -2.70
N ARG A 283 26.07 -20.59 -3.21
CA ARG A 283 27.44 -20.78 -2.75
C ARG A 283 27.64 -20.45 -1.26
N TYR A 284 26.90 -19.45 -0.78
CA TYR A 284 26.94 -18.97 0.62
C TYR A 284 25.80 -19.55 1.46
N HIS A 285 24.65 -19.78 0.83
CA HIS A 285 23.41 -20.25 1.45
C HIS A 285 22.84 -21.46 0.68
N PRO A 286 23.40 -22.66 0.84
CA PRO A 286 23.10 -23.84 -0.01
C PRO A 286 21.61 -24.25 0.01
N GLN A 287 20.89 -23.93 1.09
CA GLN A 287 19.48 -24.29 1.26
C GLN A 287 18.51 -23.17 0.81
N ALA A 288 19.03 -22.06 0.29
CA ALA A 288 18.18 -20.92 -0.13
C ALA A 288 17.23 -21.34 -1.24
N GLN A 289 15.94 -21.11 -1.01
CA GLN A 289 14.91 -21.19 -2.04
C GLN A 289 15.00 -19.96 -2.94
N VAL A 290 14.70 -20.11 -4.21
CA VAL A 290 14.70 -19.02 -5.18
C VAL A 290 13.29 -18.86 -5.75
N TRP A 291 12.73 -17.66 -5.64
CA TRP A 291 11.42 -17.35 -6.14
C TRP A 291 11.47 -16.24 -7.17
N LEU A 292 10.79 -16.48 -8.30
CA LEU A 292 10.66 -15.52 -9.40
C LEU A 292 9.36 -14.74 -9.27
N SER A 293 9.36 -13.49 -9.72
CA SER A 293 8.18 -12.66 -9.74
C SER A 293 7.58 -12.54 -11.14
N THR A 294 6.25 -12.37 -11.18
CA THR A 294 5.50 -12.02 -12.40
C THR A 294 5.16 -10.52 -12.47
N GLN A 295 5.68 -9.73 -11.55
CA GLN A 295 5.42 -8.29 -11.45
C GLN A 295 5.80 -7.55 -12.73
N HIS A 296 4.85 -6.83 -13.32
CA HIS A 296 5.01 -6.07 -14.57
C HIS A 296 5.45 -6.86 -15.81
N LEU A 297 5.48 -8.18 -15.78
CA LEU A 297 5.64 -8.96 -16.99
C LEU A 297 4.35 -8.88 -17.82
N SER A 298 4.47 -8.59 -19.11
CA SER A 298 3.36 -8.69 -20.06
C SER A 298 2.84 -10.13 -20.16
N ARG A 299 1.65 -10.33 -20.72
CA ARG A 299 1.14 -11.69 -20.93
C ARG A 299 2.08 -12.52 -21.80
N ALA A 300 2.65 -11.94 -22.85
CA ALA A 300 3.62 -12.62 -23.70
C ALA A 300 4.86 -13.06 -22.93
N GLU A 301 5.40 -12.21 -22.08
CA GLU A 301 6.55 -12.53 -21.21
C GLU A 301 6.21 -13.58 -20.15
N ASN A 302 4.99 -13.54 -19.59
CA ASN A 302 4.51 -14.60 -18.69
C ASN A 302 4.43 -15.96 -19.39
N GLU A 303 3.99 -16.02 -20.66
CA GLU A 303 4.01 -17.29 -21.43
C GLU A 303 5.43 -17.82 -21.64
N VAL A 304 6.40 -16.97 -21.88
CA VAL A 304 7.83 -17.35 -21.95
C VAL A 304 8.29 -17.90 -20.61
N LEU A 305 7.98 -17.20 -19.50
CA LEU A 305 8.29 -17.66 -18.14
C LEU A 305 7.65 -19.03 -17.85
N PHE A 306 6.38 -19.20 -18.16
CA PHE A 306 5.66 -20.47 -17.92
C PHE A 306 6.25 -21.61 -18.75
N ALA A 307 6.57 -21.35 -20.03
CA ALA A 307 7.25 -22.32 -20.88
C ALA A 307 8.64 -22.72 -20.35
N TYR A 308 9.38 -21.75 -19.82
CA TYR A 308 10.67 -21.99 -19.18
C TYR A 308 10.54 -22.88 -17.94
N LEU A 309 9.56 -22.60 -17.06
CA LEU A 309 9.32 -23.36 -15.84
C LEU A 309 8.86 -24.81 -16.09
N ARG A 310 8.20 -25.07 -17.23
CA ARG A 310 7.76 -26.42 -17.62
C ARG A 310 8.89 -27.30 -18.16
N ARG A 311 10.06 -26.73 -18.45
CA ARG A 311 11.24 -27.45 -18.93
C ARG A 311 12.24 -27.66 -17.77
N ASP A 312 13.17 -28.57 -17.95
CA ASP A 312 14.25 -28.84 -16.97
C ASP A 312 15.07 -27.59 -16.62
N GLN A 313 15.05 -26.58 -17.51
CA GLN A 313 15.69 -25.28 -17.26
C GLN A 313 15.15 -24.54 -16.04
N GLY A 314 13.92 -24.79 -15.63
CA GLY A 314 13.30 -24.20 -14.44
C GLY A 314 13.55 -24.96 -13.13
N SER A 315 14.30 -26.06 -13.14
CA SER A 315 14.50 -26.93 -11.97
C SER A 315 15.18 -26.26 -10.76
N TRP A 316 15.85 -25.12 -10.95
CA TRP A 316 16.47 -24.31 -9.90
C TRP A 316 15.50 -23.38 -9.18
N VAL A 317 14.27 -23.16 -9.72
CA VAL A 317 13.24 -22.29 -9.16
C VAL A 317 12.42 -23.09 -8.15
N ASN A 318 12.16 -22.50 -6.98
CA ASN A 318 11.41 -23.14 -5.90
C ASN A 318 9.98 -22.58 -5.75
N GLY A 319 9.64 -21.49 -6.43
CA GLY A 319 8.30 -20.92 -6.41
C GLY A 319 8.17 -19.69 -7.29
N VAL A 320 6.92 -19.28 -7.52
CA VAL A 320 6.57 -18.09 -8.26
C VAL A 320 5.83 -17.15 -7.34
N ALA A 321 6.21 -15.88 -7.33
CA ALA A 321 5.60 -14.86 -6.50
C ALA A 321 4.64 -13.98 -7.32
N PHE A 322 3.43 -13.87 -6.83
CA PHE A 322 2.37 -13.01 -7.35
C PHE A 322 2.26 -11.75 -6.46
N GLY A 323 2.25 -10.58 -7.07
CA GLY A 323 2.16 -9.32 -6.36
C GLY A 323 1.60 -8.20 -7.22
N PRO A 324 1.89 -6.94 -6.87
CA PRO A 324 1.43 -5.78 -7.60
C PRO A 324 1.71 -5.88 -9.10
N TRP A 325 0.75 -5.45 -9.92
CA TRP A 325 0.88 -5.35 -11.37
C TRP A 325 1.25 -6.66 -12.11
N SER A 326 0.94 -7.79 -11.50
CA SER A 326 0.98 -9.09 -12.18
C SER A 326 -0.32 -9.32 -12.98
N VAL A 327 -0.28 -10.22 -13.97
CA VAL A 327 -1.52 -10.75 -14.55
C VAL A 327 -2.36 -11.47 -13.49
N PRO A 328 -3.67 -11.72 -13.70
CA PRO A 328 -4.52 -12.38 -12.70
C PRO A 328 -3.91 -13.67 -12.14
N VAL A 329 -3.99 -13.89 -10.84
CA VAL A 329 -3.40 -15.06 -10.18
C VAL A 329 -3.90 -16.40 -10.72
N SER A 330 -5.14 -16.45 -11.22
CA SER A 330 -5.70 -17.62 -11.90
C SER A 330 -4.95 -17.96 -13.19
N GLU A 331 -4.54 -16.95 -13.98
CA GLU A 331 -3.73 -17.12 -15.18
C GLU A 331 -2.32 -17.63 -14.80
N ILE A 332 -1.73 -17.07 -13.75
CA ILE A 332 -0.43 -17.53 -13.24
C ILE A 332 -0.54 -18.99 -12.79
N ARG A 333 -1.59 -19.37 -12.05
CA ARG A 333 -1.77 -20.74 -11.59
C ARG A 333 -1.93 -21.71 -12.76
N ALA A 334 -2.66 -21.33 -13.81
CA ALA A 334 -2.82 -22.15 -15.02
C ALA A 334 -1.49 -22.32 -15.81
N GLY A 335 -0.62 -21.31 -15.77
CA GLY A 335 0.66 -21.32 -16.50
C GLY A 335 1.78 -22.03 -15.76
N VAL A 336 1.87 -21.86 -14.45
CA VAL A 336 2.95 -22.39 -13.59
C VAL A 336 2.72 -23.89 -13.33
N PRO A 337 3.78 -24.74 -13.39
CA PRO A 337 3.69 -26.16 -13.03
C PRO A 337 3.07 -26.37 -11.65
N GLU A 338 2.25 -27.42 -11.50
CA GLU A 338 1.49 -27.69 -10.27
C GLU A 338 2.39 -27.87 -9.03
N HIS A 339 3.55 -28.49 -9.20
CA HIS A 339 4.51 -28.73 -8.12
C HIS A 339 5.22 -27.47 -7.59
N LEU A 340 5.17 -26.37 -8.35
CA LEU A 340 5.74 -25.09 -7.91
C LEU A 340 4.66 -24.27 -7.16
N PRO A 341 4.91 -23.91 -5.89
CA PRO A 341 4.00 -23.07 -5.14
C PRO A 341 3.96 -21.66 -5.71
N ILE A 342 2.78 -21.05 -5.65
CA ILE A 342 2.60 -19.60 -5.85
C ILE A 342 2.53 -18.96 -4.48
N ILE A 343 3.32 -17.90 -4.28
CA ILE A 343 3.35 -17.11 -3.07
C ILE A 343 2.81 -15.72 -3.39
N ASN A 344 1.96 -15.21 -2.51
CA ASN A 344 1.43 -13.86 -2.64
C ASN A 344 2.23 -12.86 -1.79
N TYR A 345 2.56 -11.68 -2.35
CA TYR A 345 3.14 -10.55 -1.62
C TYR A 345 2.29 -9.28 -1.82
N PRO A 346 1.06 -9.27 -1.30
CA PRO A 346 0.16 -8.15 -1.47
C PRO A 346 0.64 -6.92 -0.72
N ASP A 347 0.25 -5.76 -1.22
CA ASP A 347 0.45 -4.49 -0.55
C ASP A 347 -0.65 -4.27 0.50
N LEU A 348 -0.28 -4.23 1.78
CA LEU A 348 -1.20 -3.97 2.91
C LEU A 348 -1.20 -2.52 3.38
N THR A 349 -0.23 -1.75 2.91
CA THR A 349 0.13 -0.46 3.49
C THR A 349 -0.57 0.70 2.82
N HIS A 350 -0.65 0.67 1.48
CA HIS A 350 -1.05 1.81 0.70
C HIS A 350 -2.56 1.89 0.51
N ALA A 351 -3.09 3.10 0.65
CA ALA A 351 -4.47 3.43 0.29
C ALA A 351 -4.58 3.83 -1.19
N LEU A 352 -3.48 4.37 -1.76
CA LEU A 352 -3.36 4.92 -3.11
C LEU A 352 -2.20 4.26 -3.85
N ARG A 353 -2.26 4.23 -5.19
CA ARG A 353 -1.19 3.70 -6.05
C ARG A 353 -0.74 2.31 -5.61
N CYS A 354 -1.64 1.47 -5.25
CA CYS A 354 -1.35 0.13 -4.73
C CYS A 354 -1.97 -0.95 -5.60
N GLN A 355 -1.61 -2.20 -5.32
CA GLN A 355 -2.20 -3.36 -5.97
C GLN A 355 -3.72 -3.45 -5.77
N ASN A 356 -4.18 -3.08 -4.58
CA ASN A 356 -5.57 -3.15 -4.18
C ASN A 356 -6.03 -1.79 -3.67
N PRO A 357 -6.32 -0.82 -4.55
CA PRO A 357 -6.77 0.50 -4.15
C PRO A 357 -8.11 0.39 -3.41
N ILE A 358 -8.36 1.35 -2.53
CA ILE A 358 -9.64 1.44 -1.83
C ILE A 358 -10.68 1.91 -2.82
N ARG A 359 -11.62 1.03 -3.18
CA ARG A 359 -12.68 1.35 -4.12
C ARG A 359 -13.58 2.45 -3.56
N GLY A 360 -13.82 3.48 -4.36
CA GLY A 360 -14.65 4.61 -3.99
C GLY A 360 -14.05 5.52 -2.94
N LEU A 361 -12.73 5.43 -2.69
CA LEU A 361 -12.04 6.38 -1.81
C LEU A 361 -12.26 7.79 -2.35
N ASP A 362 -12.87 8.63 -1.52
CA ASP A 362 -13.11 10.02 -1.87
C ASP A 362 -11.80 10.77 -2.14
N TYR A 363 -11.79 11.61 -3.17
CA TYR A 363 -10.62 12.39 -3.55
C TYR A 363 -10.06 13.19 -2.36
N PHE A 364 -10.92 13.85 -1.60
CA PHE A 364 -10.47 14.70 -0.50
C PHE A 364 -9.93 13.90 0.67
N THR A 365 -10.48 12.71 0.94
CA THR A 365 -9.91 11.75 1.89
C THR A 365 -8.53 11.30 1.42
N SER A 366 -8.37 10.96 0.14
CA SER A 366 -7.11 10.55 -0.44
C SER A 366 -6.02 11.63 -0.32
N LYS A 367 -6.40 12.88 -0.52
CA LYS A 367 -5.53 14.05 -0.41
C LYS A 367 -4.98 14.24 1.00
N VAL A 368 -5.80 13.99 2.02
CA VAL A 368 -5.43 14.14 3.43
C VAL A 368 -4.54 13.01 3.90
N PHE A 369 -4.85 11.77 3.55
CA PHE A 369 -4.10 10.60 4.03
C PHE A 369 -2.97 10.19 3.12
N GLU A 370 -2.96 10.63 1.87
CA GLU A 370 -1.96 10.25 0.88
C GLU A 370 -1.79 8.71 0.81
N ARG A 371 -0.57 8.24 0.60
CA ARG A 371 -0.25 6.82 0.48
C ARG A 371 -0.17 6.08 1.83
N ASP A 372 0.36 6.72 2.88
CA ASP A 372 0.83 6.09 4.11
C ASP A 372 0.02 6.45 5.36
N GLY A 373 -1.24 6.81 5.22
CA GLY A 373 -2.10 7.13 6.38
C GLY A 373 -2.47 5.88 7.19
N PRO A 374 -2.85 6.02 8.48
CA PRO A 374 -3.30 4.90 9.29
C PRO A 374 -4.46 4.15 8.62
N THR A 375 -4.26 2.89 8.29
CA THR A 375 -5.23 2.09 7.57
C THR A 375 -5.91 1.07 8.47
N SER A 376 -7.27 1.00 8.38
CA SER A 376 -8.07 -0.09 8.91
C SER A 376 -8.98 -0.54 7.77
N ARG A 377 -8.77 -1.76 7.27
CA ARG A 377 -9.47 -2.30 6.09
C ARG A 377 -9.93 -3.74 6.30
N PRO A 378 -10.66 -4.06 7.38
CA PRO A 378 -10.94 -5.45 7.71
C PRO A 378 -11.75 -6.19 6.64
N ARG A 379 -12.78 -5.56 6.02
CA ARG A 379 -13.57 -6.18 4.95
C ARG A 379 -12.76 -6.36 3.67
N ASP A 380 -11.97 -5.36 3.32
CA ASP A 380 -11.11 -5.42 2.14
C ASP A 380 -10.02 -6.48 2.28
N MET A 381 -9.35 -6.56 3.43
CA MET A 381 -8.33 -7.59 3.67
C MET A 381 -8.93 -8.99 3.59
N GLU A 382 -10.12 -9.21 4.11
CA GLU A 382 -10.85 -10.46 3.98
C GLU A 382 -11.16 -10.78 2.51
N ARG A 383 -11.74 -9.82 1.78
CA ARG A 383 -12.11 -9.97 0.38
C ARG A 383 -10.90 -10.31 -0.50
N ILE A 384 -9.79 -9.56 -0.32
CA ILE A 384 -8.56 -9.74 -1.09
C ILE A 384 -7.92 -11.09 -0.77
N TYR A 385 -7.82 -11.45 0.51
CA TYR A 385 -7.25 -12.73 0.94
C TYR A 385 -8.02 -13.91 0.33
N ARG A 386 -9.35 -13.92 0.47
CA ARG A 386 -10.21 -14.99 -0.05
C ARG A 386 -10.19 -15.12 -1.57
N ALA A 387 -9.98 -14.03 -2.29
CA ALA A 387 -9.84 -14.07 -3.75
C ALA A 387 -8.52 -14.72 -4.20
N ILE A 388 -7.47 -14.69 -3.40
CA ILE A 388 -6.12 -15.13 -3.76
C ILE A 388 -5.77 -16.49 -3.14
N SER A 389 -6.22 -16.75 -1.91
CA SER A 389 -5.85 -17.94 -1.15
C SER A 389 -6.11 -19.29 -1.87
N PRO A 390 -7.11 -19.46 -2.73
CA PRO A 390 -7.28 -20.71 -3.49
C PRO A 390 -6.13 -21.03 -4.44
N TYR A 391 -5.34 -20.04 -4.81
CA TYR A 391 -4.24 -20.17 -5.78
C TYR A 391 -2.86 -20.11 -5.15
N ALA A 392 -2.74 -19.61 -3.91
CA ALA A 392 -1.47 -19.32 -3.25
C ALA A 392 -1.24 -20.23 -2.05
N ALA A 393 -0.03 -20.81 -1.96
CA ALA A 393 0.37 -21.65 -0.83
C ALA A 393 0.70 -20.85 0.45
N GLY A 394 0.81 -19.53 0.35
CA GLY A 394 1.10 -18.65 1.46
C GLY A 394 1.40 -17.23 1.01
N SER A 395 1.81 -16.39 1.95
CA SER A 395 2.02 -14.97 1.66
C SER A 395 3.14 -14.34 2.48
N VAL A 396 3.78 -13.33 1.88
CA VAL A 396 4.72 -12.41 2.52
C VAL A 396 4.33 -10.97 2.17
N PRO A 397 3.23 -10.46 2.75
CA PRO A 397 2.72 -9.13 2.43
C PRO A 397 3.74 -8.02 2.65
N TYR A 398 3.69 -7.02 1.75
CA TYR A 398 4.49 -5.81 1.82
C TYR A 398 3.92 -4.82 2.84
N THR A 399 4.81 -4.21 3.63
CA THR A 399 4.46 -3.20 4.64
C THR A 399 5.54 -2.13 4.77
N GLU A 400 5.13 -0.85 4.89
CA GLU A 400 6.05 0.30 5.03
C GLU A 400 6.10 0.88 6.45
N GLY A 401 5.31 0.39 7.38
CA GLY A 401 5.33 0.91 8.74
C GLY A 401 4.29 0.26 9.63
N VAL A 402 4.10 0.79 10.82
CA VAL A 402 3.13 0.22 11.78
C VAL A 402 1.71 0.77 11.63
N HIS A 403 1.49 1.68 10.67
CA HIS A 403 0.19 2.27 10.41
C HIS A 403 -0.84 1.28 9.80
N ASP A 404 -0.39 0.13 9.31
CA ASP A 404 -1.20 -0.98 8.80
C ASP A 404 -1.26 -2.20 9.76
N ASP A 405 -0.95 -2.02 11.04
CA ASP A 405 -0.80 -3.08 12.04
C ASP A 405 -1.99 -4.05 12.11
N LEU A 406 -3.23 -3.54 12.04
CA LEU A 406 -4.44 -4.38 12.02
C LEU A 406 -4.52 -5.25 10.75
N ASN A 407 -4.16 -4.70 9.59
CA ASN A 407 -4.16 -5.43 8.33
C ASN A 407 -3.19 -6.62 8.37
N LYS A 408 -1.99 -6.44 8.95
CA LYS A 408 -1.02 -7.53 9.19
C LYS A 408 -1.61 -8.65 10.02
N VAL A 409 -2.24 -8.30 11.14
CA VAL A 409 -2.84 -9.28 12.05
C VAL A 409 -3.96 -10.07 11.35
N ILE A 410 -4.82 -9.40 10.58
CA ILE A 410 -5.86 -10.06 9.80
C ILE A 410 -5.23 -11.06 8.82
N TRP A 411 -4.21 -10.64 8.08
CA TRP A 411 -3.56 -11.46 7.08
C TRP A 411 -2.88 -12.71 7.67
N LEU A 412 -2.16 -12.54 8.78
CA LEU A 412 -1.53 -13.65 9.50
C LEU A 412 -2.55 -14.67 10.03
N GLN A 413 -3.66 -14.17 10.56
CA GLN A 413 -4.72 -15.02 11.14
C GLN A 413 -5.54 -15.76 10.08
N LEU A 414 -5.75 -15.16 8.90
CA LEU A 414 -6.32 -15.85 7.74
C LEU A 414 -5.36 -16.89 7.16
N GLY A 415 -4.05 -16.65 7.20
CA GLY A 415 -3.04 -17.65 6.86
C GLY A 415 -2.99 -18.81 7.85
N TRP A 416 -3.36 -18.58 9.09
CA TRP A 416 -3.50 -19.64 10.10
C TRP A 416 -4.74 -20.51 9.85
N ASP A 417 -5.88 -19.85 9.65
CA ASP A 417 -7.18 -20.48 9.44
C ASP A 417 -7.98 -19.62 8.44
N GLN A 418 -8.06 -20.11 7.20
CA GLN A 418 -8.69 -19.38 6.09
C GLN A 418 -10.19 -19.15 6.28
N GLU A 419 -10.85 -20.00 7.07
CA GLU A 419 -12.29 -19.87 7.34
C GLU A 419 -12.61 -19.02 8.57
N ARG A 420 -11.58 -18.54 9.28
CA ARG A 420 -11.77 -17.73 10.47
C ARG A 420 -12.53 -16.44 10.16
N PRO A 421 -13.63 -16.13 10.85
CA PRO A 421 -14.34 -14.88 10.66
C PRO A 421 -13.42 -13.69 11.02
N VAL A 422 -13.21 -12.77 10.10
CA VAL A 422 -12.33 -11.59 10.32
C VAL A 422 -12.84 -10.74 11.48
N ARG A 423 -14.15 -10.70 11.71
CA ARG A 423 -14.73 -10.03 12.88
C ARG A 423 -14.13 -10.54 14.20
N THR A 424 -13.94 -11.85 14.33
CA THR A 424 -13.31 -12.45 15.52
C THR A 424 -11.86 -12.01 15.68
N VAL A 425 -11.12 -11.90 14.56
CA VAL A 425 -9.74 -11.41 14.57
C VAL A 425 -9.68 -9.96 15.05
N VAL A 426 -10.52 -9.10 14.51
CA VAL A 426 -10.60 -7.67 14.89
C VAL A 426 -10.99 -7.51 16.36
N GLU A 427 -11.95 -8.30 16.86
CA GLU A 427 -12.32 -8.27 18.29
C GLU A 427 -11.17 -8.75 19.19
N ARG A 428 -10.42 -9.79 18.80
CA ARG A 428 -9.23 -10.25 19.54
C ARG A 428 -8.14 -9.17 19.55
N TYR A 429 -7.91 -8.51 18.42
CA TYR A 429 -6.98 -7.37 18.32
C TYR A 429 -7.41 -6.23 19.25
N CYS A 430 -8.67 -5.83 19.19
CA CYS A 430 -9.20 -4.76 20.04
C CYS A 430 -9.17 -5.14 21.53
N ARG A 431 -9.44 -6.40 21.88
CA ARG A 431 -9.34 -6.88 23.26
C ARG A 431 -7.92 -6.73 23.82
N ARG A 432 -6.92 -6.98 22.99
CA ARG A 432 -5.51 -6.87 23.39
C ARG A 432 -5.07 -5.43 23.61
N TRP A 433 -5.56 -4.48 22.81
CA TRP A 433 -5.05 -3.11 22.79
C TRP A 433 -5.99 -2.10 23.46
N PHE A 434 -7.31 -2.29 23.37
CA PHE A 434 -8.32 -1.42 23.98
C PHE A 434 -8.88 -1.99 25.30
N GLY A 435 -8.56 -3.24 25.61
CA GLY A 435 -9.09 -3.92 26.80
C GLY A 435 -10.38 -4.70 26.53
N THR A 436 -10.65 -5.68 27.41
CA THR A 436 -11.76 -6.64 27.23
C THR A 436 -13.13 -5.97 27.23
N ALA A 437 -13.36 -4.99 28.09
CA ALA A 437 -14.65 -4.31 28.21
C ALA A 437 -14.98 -3.47 26.97
N GLN A 438 -13.97 -2.90 26.32
CA GLN A 438 -14.09 -2.00 25.18
C GLN A 438 -13.96 -2.71 23.82
N ALA A 439 -13.57 -3.99 23.81
CA ALA A 439 -13.18 -4.72 22.61
C ALA A 439 -14.21 -4.71 21.47
N LYS A 440 -15.48 -4.96 21.83
CA LYS A 440 -16.57 -4.99 20.84
C LYS A 440 -16.83 -3.61 20.24
N GLN A 441 -16.91 -2.59 21.07
CA GLN A 441 -17.08 -1.20 20.63
C GLN A 441 -15.91 -0.73 19.76
N ALA A 442 -14.68 -1.04 20.18
CA ALA A 442 -13.49 -0.72 19.39
C ALA A 442 -13.50 -1.44 18.05
N ALA A 443 -13.89 -2.72 18.01
CA ALA A 443 -14.01 -3.46 16.76
C ALA A 443 -15.07 -2.85 15.82
N ASP A 444 -16.23 -2.45 16.33
CA ASP A 444 -17.24 -1.74 15.53
C ASP A 444 -16.64 -0.48 14.90
N LEU A 445 -15.87 0.30 15.68
CA LEU A 445 -15.20 1.51 15.18
C LEU A 445 -14.13 1.23 14.12
N MET A 446 -13.45 0.08 14.14
CA MET A 446 -12.52 -0.29 13.06
C MET A 446 -13.26 -0.49 11.73
N TYR A 447 -14.44 -1.10 11.76
CA TYR A 447 -15.30 -1.26 10.58
C TYR A 447 -15.93 0.07 10.14
N ASP A 448 -16.29 0.93 11.09
CA ASP A 448 -16.82 2.27 10.79
C ASP A 448 -15.76 3.15 10.12
N LEU A 449 -14.50 3.11 10.57
CA LEU A 449 -13.37 3.78 9.93
C LEU A 449 -13.13 3.30 8.48
N GLU A 450 -13.26 1.99 8.22
CA GLU A 450 -13.19 1.49 6.85
C GLU A 450 -14.35 2.03 6.00
N ALA A 451 -15.56 2.03 6.55
CA ALA A 451 -16.74 2.52 5.85
C ALA A 451 -16.67 4.03 5.51
N ASN A 452 -16.00 4.83 6.33
CA ASN A 452 -15.75 6.24 6.02
C ASN A 452 -14.98 6.41 4.71
N TRP A 453 -14.03 5.53 4.42
CA TRP A 453 -13.20 5.60 3.21
C TRP A 453 -13.89 5.10 1.94
N SER A 454 -14.99 4.40 2.06
CA SER A 454 -15.81 3.92 0.92
C SER A 454 -17.01 4.82 0.61
N ARG A 455 -17.06 6.04 1.16
CA ARG A 455 -18.13 7.01 0.98
C ARG A 455 -17.56 8.41 0.74
N PRO A 456 -18.33 9.30 0.07
CA PRO A 456 -17.95 10.70 -0.03
C PRO A 456 -17.70 11.31 1.34
N LEU A 457 -16.66 12.14 1.45
CA LEU A 457 -16.34 12.85 2.70
C LEU A 457 -17.38 13.94 2.99
N ALA A 458 -17.81 14.67 1.94
CA ALA A 458 -18.81 15.70 2.05
C ALA A 458 -20.16 15.13 2.52
N GLY A 459 -20.74 15.72 3.56
CA GLY A 459 -22.05 15.33 4.08
C GLY A 459 -22.12 13.95 4.76
N ASN A 460 -21.02 13.28 4.99
CA ASN A 460 -20.98 11.97 5.65
C ASN A 460 -21.12 12.13 7.18
N GLU A 461 -22.34 11.97 7.69
CA GLU A 461 -22.64 12.11 9.11
C GLU A 461 -21.93 11.08 10.00
N GLN A 462 -21.46 9.97 9.42
CA GLN A 462 -20.71 8.93 10.16
C GLN A 462 -19.32 9.43 10.59
N VAL A 463 -18.68 10.31 9.82
CA VAL A 463 -17.33 10.80 10.10
C VAL A 463 -17.24 11.49 11.47
N PRO A 464 -18.03 12.51 11.81
CA PRO A 464 -17.98 13.11 13.16
C PRO A 464 -18.42 12.14 14.24
N ALA A 465 -19.43 11.29 14.00
CA ALA A 465 -19.90 10.33 14.98
C ALA A 465 -18.82 9.28 15.36
N VAL A 466 -18.02 8.82 14.39
CA VAL A 466 -16.88 7.92 14.64
C VAL A 466 -15.79 8.64 15.42
N ALA A 467 -15.48 9.87 15.08
CA ALA A 467 -14.46 10.65 15.78
C ALA A 467 -14.84 10.87 17.26
N GLU A 468 -16.06 11.26 17.55
CA GLU A 468 -16.57 11.47 18.91
C GLU A 468 -16.54 10.16 19.74
N ARG A 469 -17.06 9.07 19.17
CA ARG A 469 -17.07 7.76 19.84
C ARG A 469 -15.67 7.23 20.12
N LEU A 470 -14.75 7.39 19.18
CA LEU A 470 -13.37 6.92 19.32
C LEU A 470 -12.59 7.82 20.30
N GLN A 471 -12.83 9.13 20.30
CA GLN A 471 -12.28 10.05 21.29
C GLN A 471 -12.71 9.66 22.70
N ALA A 472 -14.01 9.48 22.92
CA ALA A 472 -14.55 9.09 24.24
C ALA A 472 -13.99 7.73 24.70
N LEU A 473 -13.86 6.76 23.76
CA LEU A 473 -13.26 5.46 24.04
C LEU A 473 -11.81 5.60 24.49
N VAL A 474 -10.97 6.30 23.73
CA VAL A 474 -9.54 6.45 24.03
C VAL A 474 -9.33 7.24 25.33
N ASP A 475 -10.12 8.29 25.57
CA ASP A 475 -10.05 9.06 26.81
C ASP A 475 -10.41 8.20 28.03
N SER A 476 -11.34 7.24 27.89
CA SER A 476 -11.71 6.29 28.96
C SER A 476 -10.58 5.32 29.33
N LEU A 477 -9.63 5.06 28.40
CA LEU A 477 -8.47 4.21 28.65
C LEU A 477 -7.37 4.92 29.46
N GLY A 478 -7.44 6.24 29.53
CA GLY A 478 -6.49 7.07 30.27
C GLY A 478 -5.11 7.18 29.62
N PRO A 479 -4.11 7.74 30.34
CA PRO A 479 -2.81 8.06 29.79
C PRO A 479 -1.94 6.85 29.41
N GLY A 480 -2.33 5.64 29.84
CA GLY A 480 -1.64 4.38 29.52
C GLY A 480 -2.17 3.66 28.30
N ALA A 481 -3.06 4.27 27.52
CA ALA A 481 -3.57 3.70 26.29
C ALA A 481 -2.43 3.40 25.30
N ASP A 482 -2.51 2.22 24.65
CA ASP A 482 -1.52 1.81 23.66
C ASP A 482 -1.47 2.80 22.46
N TRP A 483 -0.33 2.93 21.83
CA TRP A 483 -0.16 3.82 20.69
C TRP A 483 -1.14 3.51 19.53
N ARG A 484 -1.56 2.26 19.38
CA ARG A 484 -2.54 1.85 18.36
C ARG A 484 -3.89 2.54 18.55
N CYS A 485 -4.31 2.71 19.81
CA CYS A 485 -5.54 3.43 20.14
C CYS A 485 -5.45 4.89 19.68
N HIS A 486 -4.32 5.53 19.91
CA HIS A 486 -4.06 6.90 19.47
C HIS A 486 -3.92 7.01 17.95
N MET A 487 -3.39 5.98 17.27
CA MET A 487 -3.26 5.93 15.82
C MET A 487 -4.64 5.94 15.14
N PHE A 488 -5.58 5.14 15.60
CA PHE A 488 -6.95 5.16 15.07
C PHE A 488 -7.69 6.45 15.44
N LEU A 489 -7.45 6.97 16.64
CA LEU A 489 -8.03 8.25 17.06
C LEU A 489 -7.57 9.40 16.17
N VAL A 490 -6.27 9.55 15.92
CA VAL A 490 -5.78 10.64 15.08
C VAL A 490 -6.33 10.57 13.65
N ARG A 491 -6.52 9.36 13.11
CA ARG A 491 -7.18 9.17 11.82
C ARG A 491 -8.60 9.73 11.84
N ALA A 492 -9.41 9.33 12.82
CA ALA A 492 -10.79 9.79 12.92
C ALA A 492 -10.91 11.31 13.08
N LEU A 493 -10.04 11.90 13.91
CA LEU A 493 -9.98 13.36 14.12
C LEU A 493 -9.57 14.11 12.84
N ILE A 494 -8.62 13.56 12.07
CA ILE A 494 -8.21 14.14 10.79
C ILE A 494 -9.37 14.06 9.78
N GLU A 495 -10.12 12.95 9.71
CA GLU A 495 -11.28 12.82 8.85
C GLU A 495 -12.35 13.86 9.20
N GLN A 496 -12.66 14.05 10.48
CA GLN A 496 -13.62 15.05 10.96
C GLN A 496 -13.19 16.48 10.59
N TYR A 497 -11.92 16.80 10.81
CA TYR A 497 -11.38 18.11 10.47
C TYR A 497 -11.40 18.36 8.95
N ALA A 498 -10.98 17.36 8.17
CA ALA A 498 -10.97 17.42 6.71
C ALA A 498 -12.38 17.62 6.14
N GLN A 499 -13.39 16.96 6.70
CA GLN A 499 -14.78 17.16 6.30
C GLN A 499 -15.25 18.60 6.55
N ALA A 500 -14.95 19.15 7.73
CA ALA A 500 -15.32 20.53 8.05
C ALA A 500 -14.58 21.53 7.16
N LYS A 501 -13.28 21.28 6.88
CA LYS A 501 -12.48 22.10 5.96
C LYS A 501 -13.04 22.05 4.54
N LEU A 502 -13.41 20.85 4.06
CA LEU A 502 -14.04 20.66 2.76
C LEU A 502 -15.35 21.47 2.64
N ALA A 503 -16.22 21.39 3.65
CA ALA A 503 -17.48 22.14 3.66
C ALA A 503 -17.24 23.67 3.62
N GLN A 504 -16.26 24.14 4.39
CA GLN A 504 -15.87 25.56 4.38
C GLN A 504 -15.32 25.98 3.01
N ASP A 505 -14.42 25.19 2.43
CA ASP A 505 -13.78 25.49 1.15
C ASP A 505 -14.79 25.44 -0.02
N GLN A 506 -15.73 24.49 0.00
CA GLN A 506 -16.82 24.41 -0.97
C GLN A 506 -17.76 25.62 -0.89
N ALA A 507 -18.10 26.07 0.32
CA ALA A 507 -18.94 27.25 0.50
C ALA A 507 -18.25 28.53 -0.04
N LEU A 508 -16.96 28.67 0.23
CA LEU A 508 -16.13 29.76 -0.26
C LEU A 508 -16.03 29.76 -1.79
N GLU A 509 -15.81 28.63 -2.42
CA GLU A 509 -15.76 28.48 -3.86
C GLU A 509 -17.11 28.84 -4.50
N ALA A 510 -18.19 28.26 -3.96
CA ALA A 510 -19.55 28.51 -4.48
C ALA A 510 -19.93 30.01 -4.42
N ASP A 511 -19.57 30.69 -3.33
CA ASP A 511 -19.83 32.10 -3.16
C ASP A 511 -19.03 32.97 -4.15
N CYS A 512 -17.74 32.69 -4.28
CA CYS A 512 -16.88 33.35 -5.26
C CYS A 512 -17.39 33.13 -6.71
N CYS A 513 -17.70 31.89 -7.07
CA CYS A 513 -18.25 31.58 -8.40
C CYS A 513 -19.58 32.24 -8.65
N ARG A 514 -20.48 32.35 -7.67
CA ARG A 514 -21.74 33.03 -7.77
C ARG A 514 -21.55 34.54 -8.02
N GLN A 515 -20.71 35.19 -7.22
CA GLN A 515 -20.40 36.61 -7.39
C GLN A 515 -19.88 36.93 -8.79
N LEU A 516 -18.98 36.13 -9.32
CA LEU A 516 -18.38 36.31 -10.64
C LEU A 516 -19.38 36.03 -11.79
N ARG A 517 -20.31 35.07 -11.63
CA ARG A 517 -21.36 34.78 -12.62
C ARG A 517 -22.41 35.90 -12.70
N GLU A 518 -22.74 36.50 -11.56
CA GLU A 518 -23.74 37.58 -11.48
C GLU A 518 -23.18 38.95 -11.90
N ALA A 519 -21.84 39.05 -11.98
CA ALA A 519 -21.19 40.32 -12.29
C ALA A 519 -21.36 40.72 -13.76
N PRO A 520 -21.64 41.98 -14.05
CA PRO A 520 -21.57 42.50 -15.42
C PRO A 520 -20.17 42.33 -16.01
N PRO A 521 -20.03 41.99 -17.32
CA PRO A 521 -18.75 41.75 -17.96
C PRO A 521 -17.70 42.85 -17.76
N ASP A 522 -18.13 44.12 -17.76
CA ASP A 522 -17.24 45.28 -17.58
C ASP A 522 -16.75 45.45 -16.12
N ARG A 523 -17.38 44.77 -15.16
CA ARG A 523 -16.99 44.79 -13.74
C ARG A 523 -16.03 43.66 -13.32
N LEU A 524 -15.86 42.62 -14.13
CA LEU A 524 -15.09 41.43 -13.78
C LEU A 524 -13.64 41.78 -13.40
N ARG A 525 -12.99 42.66 -14.17
CA ARG A 525 -11.59 43.06 -13.89
C ARG A 525 -11.43 43.76 -12.55
N ALA A 526 -12.43 44.49 -12.11
CA ALA A 526 -12.41 45.17 -10.81
C ALA A 526 -12.77 44.23 -9.65
N LEU A 527 -13.56 43.18 -9.89
CA LEU A 527 -14.05 42.26 -8.85
C LEU A 527 -13.05 41.09 -8.59
N ILE A 528 -12.35 40.60 -9.62
CA ILE A 528 -11.44 39.44 -9.47
C ILE A 528 -10.39 39.67 -8.39
N PRO A 529 -9.73 40.85 -8.23
CA PRO A 529 -8.75 41.03 -7.14
C PRO A 529 -9.35 40.85 -5.74
N SER A 530 -10.58 41.30 -5.50
CA SER A 530 -11.27 41.06 -4.21
C SER A 530 -11.57 39.57 -4.00
N ALA A 531 -12.11 38.91 -5.03
CA ALA A 531 -12.39 37.49 -5.01
C ALA A 531 -11.10 36.66 -4.73
N LEU A 532 -9.97 37.01 -5.35
CA LEU A 532 -8.68 36.39 -5.10
C LEU A 532 -8.21 36.58 -3.64
N GLN A 533 -8.45 37.76 -3.07
CA GLN A 533 -8.12 38.03 -1.66
C GLN A 533 -8.98 37.18 -0.73
N GLU A 534 -10.27 37.08 -0.99
CA GLU A 534 -11.21 36.26 -0.22
C GLU A 534 -10.83 34.75 -0.29
N LEU A 535 -10.55 34.23 -1.49
CA LEU A 535 -10.11 32.85 -1.68
C LEU A 535 -8.83 32.54 -0.90
N ARG A 536 -7.81 33.39 -1.02
CA ARG A 536 -6.53 33.21 -0.30
C ARG A 536 -6.69 33.28 1.20
N SER A 537 -7.47 34.24 1.70
CA SER A 537 -7.73 34.37 3.14
C SER A 537 -8.51 33.19 3.68
N GLY A 538 -9.54 32.73 2.96
CA GLY A 538 -10.37 31.61 3.38
C GLY A 538 -9.64 30.27 3.36
N MET A 539 -8.78 30.01 2.34
CA MET A 539 -7.96 28.81 2.30
C MET A 539 -7.05 28.65 3.52
N ALA A 540 -6.55 29.77 4.06
CA ALA A 540 -5.67 29.78 5.23
C ALA A 540 -6.41 29.61 6.57
N GLN A 541 -7.74 29.68 6.58
CA GLN A 541 -8.53 29.60 7.82
C GLN A 541 -8.77 28.14 8.25
N PRO A 542 -8.40 27.76 9.48
CA PRO A 542 -8.78 26.47 10.02
C PRO A 542 -10.27 26.46 10.38
N PRO A 543 -11.03 25.38 10.08
CA PRO A 543 -12.46 25.32 10.41
C PRO A 543 -12.73 25.31 11.92
N HIS A 544 -11.83 24.72 12.71
CA HIS A 544 -11.98 24.63 14.16
C HIS A 544 -10.64 24.43 14.88
N LEU A 545 -10.13 25.47 15.50
CA LEU A 545 -8.83 25.45 16.18
C LEU A 545 -8.68 24.36 17.26
N PRO A 546 -9.65 24.14 18.18
CA PRO A 546 -9.52 23.08 19.19
C PRO A 546 -9.34 21.68 18.61
N TRP A 547 -9.94 21.36 17.46
CA TRP A 547 -9.69 20.07 16.79
C TRP A 547 -8.29 19.99 16.25
N ARG A 548 -7.81 21.06 15.61
CA ARG A 548 -6.46 21.16 15.10
C ARG A 548 -5.44 20.94 16.23
N ASP A 549 -5.60 21.61 17.34
CA ASP A 549 -4.73 21.48 18.51
C ASP A 549 -4.75 20.04 19.07
N ARG A 550 -5.91 19.43 19.14
CA ARG A 550 -6.05 18.04 19.58
C ARG A 550 -5.36 17.05 18.63
N ILE A 551 -5.49 17.23 17.33
CA ILE A 551 -4.81 16.43 16.32
C ILE A 551 -3.31 16.54 16.47
N MET A 552 -2.78 17.77 16.61
CA MET A 552 -1.36 18.03 16.81
C MET A 552 -0.84 17.38 18.10
N GLN A 553 -1.61 17.43 19.17
CA GLN A 553 -1.26 16.77 20.44
C GLN A 553 -1.16 15.23 20.28
N VAL A 554 -2.14 14.60 19.63
CA VAL A 554 -2.16 13.15 19.41
C VAL A 554 -1.04 12.74 18.45
N ALA A 555 -0.85 13.46 17.35
CA ALA A 555 0.23 13.23 16.39
C ALA A 555 1.62 13.37 17.08
N GLY A 556 1.80 14.36 17.94
CA GLY A 556 3.03 14.54 18.73
C GLY A 556 3.34 13.35 19.64
N ARG A 557 2.33 12.72 20.24
CA ARG A 557 2.52 11.46 21.00
C ARG A 557 2.94 10.31 20.08
N LEU A 558 2.34 10.20 18.90
CA LEU A 558 2.65 9.15 17.93
C LEU A 558 4.05 9.31 17.32
N ALA A 559 4.58 10.52 17.25
CA ALA A 559 5.94 10.76 16.78
C ALA A 559 7.02 10.07 17.65
N GLN A 560 6.66 9.62 18.86
CA GLN A 560 7.53 8.79 19.72
C GLN A 560 7.57 7.32 19.29
N VAL A 561 6.65 6.89 18.41
CA VAL A 561 6.58 5.51 17.94
C VAL A 561 7.42 5.40 16.66
N PRO A 562 8.46 4.55 16.64
CA PRO A 562 9.26 4.33 15.44
C PRO A 562 8.38 3.89 14.26
N SER A 563 8.64 4.40 13.07
CA SER A 563 7.89 4.12 11.82
C SER A 563 6.40 4.52 11.86
N LEU A 564 6.05 5.51 12.69
CA LEU A 564 4.71 6.08 12.72
C LEU A 564 4.81 7.61 12.74
N ARG A 565 4.96 8.20 11.56
CA ARG A 565 4.94 9.65 11.38
C ARG A 565 3.62 10.07 10.75
N ILE A 566 2.97 11.01 11.38
CA ILE A 566 1.79 11.68 10.84
C ILE A 566 2.12 13.15 10.76
N ASP A 567 2.41 13.62 9.56
CA ASP A 567 2.62 15.05 9.30
C ASP A 567 1.24 15.75 9.32
N ALA A 568 0.72 15.92 10.53
CA ALA A 568 -0.60 16.49 10.73
C ALA A 568 -0.68 17.93 10.21
N ALA A 569 0.36 18.75 10.39
CA ALA A 569 0.35 20.14 9.93
C ALA A 569 0.16 20.22 8.42
N ARG A 570 0.96 19.49 7.65
CA ARG A 570 0.83 19.44 6.19
C ARG A 570 -0.55 18.95 5.74
N ARG A 571 -1.10 17.94 6.41
CA ARG A 571 -2.39 17.34 6.06
C ARG A 571 -3.57 18.26 6.38
N LEU A 572 -3.48 19.08 7.44
CA LEU A 572 -4.56 19.97 7.86
C LEU A 572 -4.58 21.30 7.10
N ASP A 573 -3.43 21.78 6.66
CA ASP A 573 -3.31 23.10 6.03
C ASP A 573 -3.43 23.04 4.49
N PHE A 574 -3.81 21.90 3.92
CA PHE A 574 -3.99 21.75 2.48
C PHE A 574 -5.39 22.21 2.05
N PRO A 575 -5.54 22.95 0.92
CA PRO A 575 -6.87 23.29 0.39
C PRO A 575 -7.62 22.02 -0.01
N MET A 576 -8.86 21.90 0.45
CA MET A 576 -9.68 20.69 0.29
C MET A 576 -10.57 20.70 -0.98
N ASN A 577 -10.49 21.76 -1.77
CA ASN A 577 -11.24 21.91 -3.01
C ASN A 577 -10.36 22.53 -4.09
N ASP A 578 -10.92 22.89 -5.25
CA ASP A 578 -10.22 23.50 -6.39
C ASP A 578 -9.86 24.99 -6.19
N LEU A 579 -9.90 25.51 -4.97
CA LEU A 579 -9.68 26.93 -4.66
C LEU A 579 -8.34 27.46 -5.17
N ALA A 580 -7.28 26.68 -5.04
CA ALA A 580 -5.96 27.10 -5.53
C ALA A 580 -5.90 27.12 -7.06
N TRP A 581 -6.53 26.14 -7.74
CA TRP A 581 -6.68 26.13 -9.18
C TRP A 581 -7.52 27.32 -9.65
N LEU A 582 -8.69 27.55 -9.04
CA LEU A 582 -9.56 28.67 -9.34
C LEU A 582 -8.81 30.00 -9.19
N SER A 583 -8.09 30.18 -8.08
CA SER A 583 -7.26 31.37 -7.84
C SER A 583 -6.22 31.59 -8.96
N ASN A 584 -5.52 30.53 -9.37
CA ASN A 584 -4.54 30.61 -10.44
C ASN A 584 -5.17 30.95 -11.80
N ARG A 585 -6.31 30.36 -12.12
CA ARG A 585 -7.03 30.64 -13.38
C ARG A 585 -7.54 32.08 -13.42
N LEU A 586 -8.13 32.56 -12.34
CA LEU A 586 -8.59 33.95 -12.23
C LEU A 586 -7.43 34.96 -12.29
N GLN A 587 -6.29 34.63 -11.65
CA GLN A 587 -5.11 35.48 -11.72
C GLN A 587 -4.56 35.57 -13.17
N ARG A 588 -4.49 34.48 -13.91
CA ARG A 588 -4.10 34.47 -15.33
C ARG A 588 -5.10 35.16 -16.23
N ALA A 589 -6.40 35.06 -15.91
CA ALA A 589 -7.43 35.76 -16.67
C ALA A 589 -7.23 37.28 -16.65
N LEU A 590 -6.71 37.87 -15.57
CA LEU A 590 -6.37 39.28 -15.48
C LEU A 590 -5.26 39.74 -16.46
N GLU A 591 -4.48 38.84 -17.01
CA GLU A 591 -3.43 39.12 -18.00
C GLU A 591 -4.01 39.26 -19.41
N LEU A 592 -5.27 38.83 -19.62
CA LEU A 592 -5.96 38.90 -20.90
C LEU A 592 -6.52 40.32 -21.19
N PRO A 593 -6.71 40.67 -22.48
CA PRO A 593 -7.47 41.86 -22.85
C PRO A 593 -8.91 41.86 -22.29
N ASP A 594 -9.49 43.05 -22.07
CA ASP A 594 -10.85 43.18 -21.55
C ASP A 594 -11.93 42.51 -22.44
N SER A 595 -11.68 42.39 -23.74
CA SER A 595 -12.54 41.67 -24.68
C SER A 595 -12.59 40.16 -24.45
N ASP A 596 -11.53 39.57 -23.92
CA ASP A 596 -11.38 38.13 -23.74
C ASP A 596 -11.66 37.66 -22.32
N LEU A 597 -11.51 38.55 -21.34
CA LEU A 597 -11.69 38.26 -19.92
C LEU A 597 -13.03 37.60 -19.59
N PRO A 598 -14.22 38.14 -20.07
CA PRO A 598 -15.49 37.51 -19.74
C PRO A 598 -15.61 36.07 -20.26
N ARG A 599 -15.09 35.81 -21.45
CA ARG A 599 -15.09 34.48 -22.05
C ARG A 599 -14.26 33.50 -21.23
N GLU A 600 -13.04 33.90 -20.81
CA GLU A 600 -12.19 33.07 -19.98
C GLU A 600 -12.80 32.80 -18.59
N VAL A 601 -13.34 33.82 -17.93
CA VAL A 601 -14.04 33.65 -16.65
C VAL A 601 -15.24 32.70 -16.80
N ALA A 602 -16.04 32.86 -17.84
CA ALA A 602 -17.16 31.93 -18.09
C ALA A 602 -16.69 30.48 -18.34
N ALA A 603 -15.57 30.30 -19.05
CA ALA A 603 -14.99 28.99 -19.28
C ALA A 603 -14.51 28.35 -17.98
N VAL A 604 -13.86 29.11 -17.10
CA VAL A 604 -13.40 28.62 -15.79
C VAL A 604 -14.59 28.24 -14.90
N LEU A 605 -15.60 29.11 -14.80
CA LEU A 605 -16.78 28.87 -13.99
C LEU A 605 -17.70 27.77 -14.55
N GLY A 606 -17.63 27.51 -15.84
CA GLY A 606 -18.39 26.46 -16.55
C GLY A 606 -17.61 25.20 -16.84
N TRP A 607 -16.48 24.99 -16.18
CA TRP A 607 -15.54 23.90 -16.52
C TRP A 607 -16.19 22.52 -16.64
N GLU A 608 -17.03 22.14 -15.67
CA GLU A 608 -17.71 20.85 -15.61
C GLU A 608 -19.05 20.84 -16.39
N HIS A 609 -19.40 21.92 -17.09
CA HIS A 609 -20.70 22.09 -17.76
C HIS A 609 -20.52 22.13 -19.29
N PRO A 610 -20.62 20.99 -19.98
CA PRO A 610 -20.47 20.93 -21.45
C PRO A 610 -21.68 21.51 -22.22
N GLY A 611 -22.71 21.92 -21.54
CA GLY A 611 -23.95 22.40 -22.13
C GLY A 611 -25.05 21.33 -22.21
N PRO A 612 -26.27 21.71 -22.66
CA PRO A 612 -27.42 20.81 -22.72
C PRO A 612 -27.19 19.63 -23.66
N GLY A 613 -27.41 18.39 -23.19
CA GLY A 613 -27.23 17.16 -23.96
C GLY A 613 -25.78 16.72 -24.08
N GLY A 614 -24.89 17.35 -23.29
CA GLY A 614 -23.49 16.87 -23.12
C GLY A 614 -23.27 16.22 -21.77
N TYR A 615 -22.09 15.62 -21.60
CA TYR A 615 -21.66 14.90 -20.41
C TYR A 615 -20.27 15.37 -19.99
N TYR A 616 -20.01 15.39 -18.70
CA TYR A 616 -18.69 15.57 -18.09
C TYR A 616 -18.40 14.45 -17.12
N ASP A 617 -17.22 13.87 -17.21
CA ASP A 617 -16.76 12.82 -16.31
C ASP A 617 -15.39 13.17 -15.73
N ASP A 618 -15.27 13.03 -14.40
CA ASP A 618 -14.05 13.04 -13.64
C ASP A 618 -13.51 11.58 -13.52
N GLY A 619 -12.68 11.19 -14.47
CA GLY A 619 -12.24 9.81 -14.64
C GLY A 619 -11.49 9.21 -13.44
N GLY A 620 -11.11 10.02 -12.47
CA GLY A 620 -10.48 9.58 -11.23
C GLY A 620 -11.42 9.43 -10.05
N ASN A 621 -12.73 9.66 -10.21
CA ASN A 621 -13.70 9.60 -9.13
C ASN A 621 -14.85 8.61 -9.44
N PRO A 622 -14.63 7.29 -9.34
CA PRO A 622 -15.64 6.30 -9.71
C PRO A 622 -16.98 6.44 -8.98
N ALA A 623 -16.99 7.05 -7.79
CA ALA A 623 -18.23 7.32 -7.05
C ALA A 623 -19.12 8.38 -7.72
N ARG A 624 -18.55 9.21 -8.60
CA ARG A 624 -19.25 10.25 -9.38
C ARG A 624 -19.38 9.91 -10.87
N GLU A 625 -18.88 8.71 -11.27
CA GLU A 625 -18.68 8.34 -12.67
C GLU A 625 -19.60 7.21 -13.11
N PRO A 626 -20.90 7.49 -13.37
CA PRO A 626 -21.81 6.43 -13.84
C PRO A 626 -21.47 5.91 -15.24
N HIS A 627 -20.61 6.62 -16.00
CA HIS A 627 -20.25 6.25 -17.37
C HIS A 627 -18.99 5.41 -17.47
N LEU A 628 -18.16 5.31 -16.42
CA LEU A 628 -16.97 4.48 -16.40
C LEU A 628 -17.34 2.99 -16.24
N VAL A 629 -17.16 2.22 -17.31
CA VAL A 629 -17.48 0.78 -17.35
C VAL A 629 -16.28 -0.09 -17.03
N LEU A 630 -15.11 0.31 -17.51
CA LEU A 630 -13.85 -0.40 -17.26
C LEU A 630 -12.75 0.61 -16.96
N GLY A 631 -12.16 0.47 -15.82
CA GLY A 631 -11.06 1.28 -15.33
C GLY A 631 -10.99 1.19 -13.81
N GLU A 632 -9.78 1.35 -13.28
CA GLU A 632 -9.53 1.48 -11.85
C GLU A 632 -9.04 2.90 -11.60
N ASP A 633 -9.36 3.43 -10.44
CA ASP A 633 -8.83 4.75 -10.09
C ASP A 633 -7.34 4.66 -9.70
N TYR A 634 -6.59 5.60 -10.17
CA TYR A 634 -5.19 5.77 -9.86
C TYR A 634 -4.93 7.22 -9.43
N THR A 635 -4.35 7.41 -8.26
CA THR A 635 -4.06 8.74 -7.71
C THR A 635 -2.56 8.99 -7.68
N MET A 636 -2.13 10.20 -8.08
CA MET A 636 -0.74 10.62 -7.92
C MET A 636 -0.40 10.88 -6.45
N GLU A 637 0.82 10.54 -6.05
CA GLU A 637 1.33 10.80 -4.69
C GLU A 637 1.54 12.30 -4.42
N ALA A 638 2.15 13.00 -5.38
CA ALA A 638 2.37 14.44 -5.27
C ALA A 638 1.21 15.18 -5.93
N MET A 639 0.37 15.80 -5.12
CA MET A 639 -0.73 16.61 -5.59
C MET A 639 -0.28 18.07 -5.67
N ASP A 640 -0.28 18.61 -6.89
CA ASP A 640 -0.09 20.02 -7.11
C ASP A 640 -1.44 20.76 -6.86
N PRO A 641 -1.55 21.61 -5.83
CA PRO A 641 -2.79 22.31 -5.52
C PRO A 641 -3.18 23.34 -6.60
N THR A 642 -2.31 23.60 -7.57
CA THR A 642 -2.57 24.55 -8.66
C THR A 642 -3.26 23.93 -9.87
N ILE A 643 -3.41 22.59 -9.90
CA ILE A 643 -4.20 21.86 -10.89
C ILE A 643 -5.51 21.37 -10.26
N ARG A 644 -6.50 21.06 -11.08
CA ARG A 644 -7.79 20.56 -10.58
C ARG A 644 -7.61 19.20 -9.90
N HIS A 645 -8.47 18.92 -8.91
CA HIS A 645 -8.53 17.62 -8.28
C HIS A 645 -8.79 16.49 -9.30
N SER A 646 -9.67 16.72 -10.28
CA SER A 646 -9.94 15.80 -11.39
C SER A 646 -8.73 15.49 -12.27
N GLN A 647 -7.69 16.33 -12.24
CA GLN A 647 -6.46 16.15 -13.00
C GLN A 647 -5.36 15.44 -12.21
N THR A 648 -5.57 15.10 -10.94
CA THR A 648 -4.63 14.40 -10.07
C THR A 648 -5.03 12.94 -9.81
N ARG A 649 -6.23 12.56 -10.22
CA ARG A 649 -6.71 11.17 -10.25
C ARG A 649 -7.08 10.80 -11.68
N PHE A 650 -7.00 9.52 -11.98
CA PHE A 650 -7.15 9.03 -13.35
C PHE A 650 -7.97 7.75 -13.35
N ALA A 651 -8.82 7.57 -14.34
CA ALA A 651 -9.21 6.25 -14.77
C ALA A 651 -7.99 5.60 -15.44
N TYR A 652 -7.66 4.39 -15.04
CA TYR A 652 -6.45 3.68 -15.43
C TYR A 652 -6.74 2.19 -15.65
N ASN A 653 -5.99 1.55 -16.51
CA ASN A 653 -6.01 0.11 -16.64
C ASN A 653 -4.62 -0.44 -16.99
N PHE A 654 -4.37 -1.73 -16.69
CA PHE A 654 -3.09 -2.37 -17.01
C PHE A 654 -2.90 -2.58 -18.51
N ALA A 655 -1.65 -2.60 -18.96
CA ALA A 655 -1.24 -2.61 -20.36
C ALA A 655 -1.89 -3.65 -21.27
N ASP A 656 -2.30 -4.80 -20.72
CA ASP A 656 -2.87 -5.91 -21.50
C ASP A 656 -4.40 -6.01 -21.45
N THR A 657 -5.06 -5.00 -20.91
CA THR A 657 -6.52 -4.93 -20.85
C THR A 657 -7.07 -4.10 -22.01
N PRO A 658 -8.35 -4.21 -22.34
CA PRO A 658 -8.94 -3.48 -23.47
C PRO A 658 -8.92 -1.94 -23.33
N GLY A 659 -8.35 -1.40 -22.27
CA GLY A 659 -8.21 0.03 -22.03
C GLY A 659 -9.21 0.56 -21.02
N VAL A 660 -9.27 1.88 -20.88
CA VAL A 660 -10.28 2.57 -20.08
C VAL A 660 -11.52 2.80 -20.94
N ILE A 661 -12.70 2.44 -20.44
CA ILE A 661 -13.94 2.45 -21.21
C ILE A 661 -15.01 3.27 -20.50
N PHE A 662 -15.60 4.22 -21.26
CA PHE A 662 -16.79 4.98 -20.87
C PHE A 662 -17.94 4.66 -21.80
N GLU A 663 -19.17 4.61 -21.25
CA GLU A 663 -20.42 4.40 -22.00
C GLU A 663 -21.45 5.47 -21.67
N TYR A 664 -22.05 6.02 -22.72
CA TYR A 664 -23.08 7.04 -22.66
C TYR A 664 -24.35 6.57 -23.34
N GLN A 665 -25.49 7.06 -22.88
CA GLN A 665 -26.81 6.80 -23.45
C GLN A 665 -27.59 8.10 -23.63
N GLY A 666 -28.56 8.09 -24.55
CA GLY A 666 -29.41 9.25 -24.76
C GLY A 666 -28.76 10.35 -25.62
N LEU A 667 -27.73 10.02 -26.41
CA LEU A 667 -27.24 10.95 -27.43
C LEU A 667 -28.28 11.09 -28.55
N ASP A 668 -28.36 12.32 -29.08
CA ASP A 668 -29.20 12.64 -30.23
C ASP A 668 -28.47 12.18 -31.54
N PRO A 669 -28.98 11.16 -32.26
CA PRO A 669 -28.31 10.68 -33.47
C PRO A 669 -28.21 11.69 -34.60
N GLN A 670 -29.00 12.78 -34.53
CA GLN A 670 -29.03 13.83 -35.54
C GLN A 670 -28.10 15.03 -35.20
N ALA A 671 -27.59 15.08 -33.97
CA ALA A 671 -26.68 16.15 -33.53
C ALA A 671 -25.22 15.77 -33.82
N ALA A 672 -24.40 16.78 -34.02
CA ALA A 672 -22.94 16.58 -34.02
C ALA A 672 -22.42 16.56 -32.58
N TYR A 673 -21.51 15.63 -32.31
CA TYR A 673 -20.82 15.58 -31.01
C TYR A 673 -19.30 15.68 -31.17
N ARG A 674 -18.67 16.23 -30.16
CA ARG A 674 -17.20 16.26 -29.99
C ARG A 674 -16.85 15.67 -28.65
N VAL A 675 -15.71 15.03 -28.57
CA VAL A 675 -15.10 14.62 -27.32
C VAL A 675 -13.96 15.57 -27.00
N ARG A 676 -13.95 16.12 -25.78
CA ARG A 676 -12.81 16.84 -25.21
C ARG A 676 -12.23 15.97 -24.11
N VAL A 677 -10.90 15.81 -24.08
CA VAL A 677 -10.19 15.00 -23.09
C VAL A 677 -9.04 15.79 -22.54
N THR A 678 -8.82 15.72 -21.23
CA THR A 678 -7.57 16.12 -20.61
C THR A 678 -6.63 14.93 -20.61
N TYR A 679 -5.43 15.08 -21.16
CA TYR A 679 -4.35 14.09 -21.11
C TYR A 679 -3.20 14.58 -20.24
N LEU A 680 -2.64 13.63 -19.49
CA LEU A 680 -1.49 13.84 -18.63
C LEU A 680 -0.80 12.49 -18.40
N THR A 681 0.51 12.45 -18.36
CA THR A 681 1.24 11.26 -17.90
C THR A 681 2.31 11.62 -16.89
N THR A 682 2.57 10.67 -15.99
CA THR A 682 3.75 10.67 -15.13
C THR A 682 4.83 9.83 -15.81
N GLY A 683 6.08 10.16 -15.70
CA GLY A 683 7.17 9.57 -16.49
C GLY A 683 7.32 8.03 -16.51
N ARG A 684 6.49 7.30 -15.72
CA ARG A 684 6.47 5.82 -15.66
C ARG A 684 5.24 5.19 -16.32
N MET A 685 4.29 5.99 -16.80
CA MET A 685 3.04 5.51 -17.40
C MET A 685 3.12 5.52 -18.93
N ALA A 686 2.06 5.03 -19.61
CA ALA A 686 2.01 5.02 -21.07
C ALA A 686 2.38 6.40 -21.64
N GLY A 687 3.29 6.40 -22.61
CA GLY A 687 3.73 7.62 -23.29
C GLY A 687 2.72 8.09 -24.33
N ASN A 688 1.83 7.20 -24.81
CA ASN A 688 0.85 7.50 -25.84
C ASN A 688 -0.51 6.87 -25.53
N VAL A 689 -1.54 7.44 -26.13
CA VAL A 689 -2.94 6.98 -26.04
C VAL A 689 -3.59 7.09 -27.40
N GLU A 690 -4.40 6.12 -27.77
CA GLU A 690 -5.37 6.20 -28.86
C GLU A 690 -6.79 6.16 -28.33
N LEU A 691 -7.72 6.81 -29.00
CA LEU A 691 -9.13 6.80 -28.69
C LEU A 691 -9.93 6.22 -29.84
N VAL A 692 -10.70 5.19 -29.53
CA VAL A 692 -11.65 4.58 -30.49
C VAL A 692 -13.07 4.60 -29.90
N ALA A 693 -14.05 4.60 -30.78
CA ALA A 693 -15.47 4.58 -30.43
C ALA A 693 -16.17 3.35 -31.02
N GLY A 694 -17.35 3.01 -30.45
CA GLY A 694 -18.16 1.86 -30.82
C GLY A 694 -17.84 0.61 -30.02
N ASP A 695 -18.76 -0.37 -30.01
CA ASP A 695 -18.73 -1.56 -29.15
C ASP A 695 -17.44 -2.40 -29.29
N GLN A 696 -16.88 -2.46 -30.50
CA GLN A 696 -15.63 -3.15 -30.80
C GLN A 696 -14.47 -2.19 -31.10
N GLY A 697 -14.67 -0.88 -30.89
CA GLY A 697 -13.67 0.15 -31.21
C GLY A 697 -13.44 0.31 -32.72
N GLN A 698 -14.48 0.12 -33.52
CA GLN A 698 -14.40 0.15 -35.00
C GLN A 698 -14.28 1.55 -35.60
N TYR A 699 -14.51 2.59 -34.79
CA TYR A 699 -14.39 3.99 -35.22
C TYR A 699 -13.21 4.65 -34.54
N GLN A 700 -12.17 5.02 -35.29
CA GLN A 700 -11.05 5.76 -34.76
C GLN A 700 -11.45 7.24 -34.54
N VAL A 701 -11.28 7.72 -33.32
CA VAL A 701 -11.46 9.14 -32.96
C VAL A 701 -10.13 9.89 -33.12
N HIS A 702 -9.06 9.32 -32.54
CA HIS A 702 -7.68 9.72 -32.86
C HIS A 702 -6.74 8.54 -32.73
N GLY A 703 -5.68 8.54 -33.55
CA GLY A 703 -4.60 7.57 -33.50
C GLY A 703 -3.66 7.82 -32.29
N PRO A 704 -2.54 7.08 -32.21
CA PRO A 704 -1.60 7.25 -31.13
C PRO A 704 -1.15 8.71 -31.00
N LEU A 705 -1.37 9.30 -29.80
CA LEU A 705 -1.03 10.65 -29.42
C LEU A 705 -0.11 10.60 -28.21
N ASP A 706 1.02 11.29 -28.26
CA ASP A 706 1.93 11.41 -27.11
C ASP A 706 1.26 12.22 -26.00
N MET A 707 1.18 11.60 -24.82
CA MET A 707 0.59 12.25 -23.66
C MET A 707 1.55 13.29 -23.06
N PRO A 708 1.03 14.50 -22.73
CA PRO A 708 1.82 15.53 -22.06
C PRO A 708 2.36 15.04 -20.72
N ARG A 709 3.64 15.32 -20.44
CA ARG A 709 4.27 14.94 -19.16
C ARG A 709 4.14 16.04 -18.13
N HIS A 710 3.64 15.69 -16.95
CA HIS A 710 3.55 16.55 -15.76
C HIS A 710 2.67 17.81 -15.89
N THR A 711 2.13 18.10 -17.08
CA THR A 711 1.28 19.26 -17.31
C THR A 711 0.00 18.83 -18.02
N PRO A 712 -1.19 19.00 -17.43
CA PRO A 712 -2.44 18.66 -18.09
C PRO A 712 -2.65 19.48 -19.36
N GLN A 713 -3.05 18.83 -20.45
CA GLN A 713 -3.43 19.48 -21.70
C GLN A 713 -4.76 18.93 -22.20
N GLN A 714 -5.59 19.81 -22.75
CA GLN A 714 -6.87 19.46 -23.33
C GLN A 714 -6.73 19.29 -24.85
N PHE A 715 -7.37 18.23 -25.32
CA PHE A 715 -7.50 17.91 -26.73
C PHE A 715 -8.99 17.76 -27.07
N GLU A 716 -9.37 18.14 -28.28
CA GLU A 716 -10.76 18.05 -28.73
C GLU A 716 -10.83 17.41 -30.12
N PHE A 717 -11.72 16.41 -30.26
CA PHE A 717 -11.88 15.64 -31.50
C PHE A 717 -13.36 15.50 -31.86
N PRO A 718 -13.72 15.53 -33.16
CA PRO A 718 -15.07 15.21 -33.59
C PRO A 718 -15.38 13.73 -33.38
N LEU A 719 -16.59 13.41 -32.94
CA LEU A 719 -17.06 12.03 -32.85
C LEU A 719 -17.71 11.62 -34.17
N PRO A 720 -17.34 10.45 -34.74
CA PRO A 720 -18.01 9.93 -35.94
C PRO A 720 -19.49 9.68 -35.67
N PRO A 721 -20.43 10.21 -36.46
CA PRO A 721 -21.88 10.03 -36.23
C PRO A 721 -22.32 8.57 -36.17
N ALA A 722 -21.66 7.70 -36.92
CA ALA A 722 -21.93 6.27 -36.89
C ALA A 722 -21.61 5.59 -35.53
N ALA A 723 -20.80 6.22 -34.68
CA ALA A 723 -20.42 5.69 -33.37
C ALA A 723 -21.53 5.86 -32.31
N TYR A 724 -22.53 6.70 -32.56
CA TYR A 724 -23.68 6.95 -31.67
C TYR A 724 -25.03 6.98 -32.42
N ALA A 725 -25.10 6.30 -33.55
CA ALA A 725 -26.29 6.29 -34.43
C ALA A 725 -27.55 5.70 -33.75
N ASP A 726 -27.40 4.86 -32.74
CA ASP A 726 -28.46 4.27 -31.93
C ASP A 726 -28.72 5.06 -30.61
N GLY A 727 -28.10 6.23 -30.42
CA GLY A 727 -28.18 7.02 -29.21
C GLY A 727 -27.25 6.55 -28.08
N ARG A 728 -26.38 5.57 -28.34
CA ARG A 728 -25.38 5.05 -27.39
C ARG A 728 -23.99 5.37 -27.91
N LEU A 729 -23.08 5.67 -27.01
CA LEU A 729 -21.68 5.93 -27.34
C LEU A 729 -20.80 5.15 -26.37
N ARG A 730 -19.91 4.31 -26.91
CA ARG A 730 -18.84 3.66 -26.16
C ARG A 730 -17.51 4.23 -26.61
N LEU A 731 -16.71 4.74 -25.67
CA LEU A 731 -15.37 5.27 -25.88
C LEU A 731 -14.36 4.36 -25.21
N SER A 732 -13.32 3.95 -25.94
CA SER A 732 -12.24 3.11 -25.42
C SER A 732 -10.89 3.80 -25.63
N PHE A 733 -10.23 4.09 -24.51
CA PHE A 733 -8.87 4.63 -24.48
C PHE A 733 -7.90 3.46 -24.38
N ARG A 734 -6.95 3.37 -25.29
CA ARG A 734 -5.99 2.26 -25.39
C ARG A 734 -4.57 2.80 -25.37
N SER A 735 -3.65 2.05 -24.80
CA SER A 735 -2.23 2.33 -24.95
C SER A 735 -1.76 1.93 -26.34
N GLY A 736 -1.16 2.84 -27.09
CA GLY A 736 -0.64 2.59 -28.43
C GLY A 736 0.76 1.94 -28.47
N GLY A 737 1.28 1.47 -27.31
CA GLY A 737 2.62 0.91 -27.21
C GLY A 737 2.83 0.02 -25.98
N GLN A 738 4.06 -0.44 -25.81
CA GLN A 738 4.46 -1.15 -24.58
C GLN A 738 4.44 -0.17 -23.40
N GLY A 739 3.63 -0.43 -22.38
CA GLY A 739 3.56 0.40 -21.17
C GLY A 739 2.31 0.13 -20.36
N ARG A 740 2.26 0.75 -19.20
CA ARG A 740 1.07 0.76 -18.34
C ARG A 740 -0.02 1.58 -19.05
N GLY A 741 -1.27 1.17 -18.92
CA GLY A 741 -2.42 1.70 -19.66
C GLY A 741 -2.59 3.23 -19.65
N PRO A 742 -3.51 3.76 -20.47
CA PRO A 742 -3.73 5.20 -20.57
C PRO A 742 -4.25 5.75 -19.24
N LEU A 743 -3.91 7.01 -18.97
CA LEU A 743 -4.46 7.79 -17.87
C LEU A 743 -5.50 8.74 -18.42
N VAL A 744 -6.74 8.66 -17.97
CA VAL A 744 -7.86 9.51 -18.41
C VAL A 744 -8.37 10.30 -17.21
N PRO A 745 -7.89 11.55 -17.01
CA PRO A 745 -8.31 12.38 -15.88
C PRO A 745 -9.71 12.98 -16.07
N GLU A 746 -10.00 13.57 -17.22
CA GLU A 746 -11.27 14.27 -17.49
C GLU A 746 -11.73 14.04 -18.91
N LEU A 747 -13.05 13.93 -19.07
CA LEU A 747 -13.70 13.71 -20.35
C LEU A 747 -14.98 14.52 -20.47
N TRP A 748 -15.18 15.18 -21.61
CA TRP A 748 -16.43 15.83 -21.99
C TRP A 748 -16.96 15.26 -23.28
N VAL A 749 -18.23 14.92 -23.32
CA VAL A 749 -19.00 14.71 -24.56
C VAL A 749 -19.83 15.98 -24.78
N ILE A 750 -19.52 16.72 -25.83
CA ILE A 750 -20.08 18.04 -26.09
C ILE A 750 -21.00 17.98 -27.29
N LYS A 751 -22.27 18.33 -27.12
CA LYS A 751 -23.26 18.48 -28.21
C LYS A 751 -22.99 19.79 -28.95
N GLY A 752 -22.88 19.71 -30.29
CA GLY A 752 -22.65 20.84 -31.18
C GLY A 752 -23.92 21.60 -31.53
#